data_b6ee31bf84d163c4f3ed03bbf07a3b8b
#
_entry.id   b6ee31bf84d163c4f3ed03bbf07a3b8b
#
_cell.length_a   1.000
_cell.length_b   1.000
_cell.length_c   1.000
_cell.angle_alpha   90.00
_cell.angle_beta   90.00
_cell.angle_gamma   90.00
#
_symmetry.space_group_name_H-M   'P 1'
#
loop_
_entity.id
_entity.type
_entity.pdbx_description
1 polymer ?
#
loop_
_entity_poly.entity_id
_entity_poly.type
_entity_poly.pdbx_seq_one_letter_code
_entity_poly.pdbx_strand_id
1 'polypeptide(L)'
;MHKSFQIQLSDNWRIQSSSKVSEKGSDISTNPTISENWLPAVVPSTVLSTLVANMVYEDPYFGENLKTIPTELFKVSWWYTSSFELTQEQSNEFASLIFDGINYKANVWLNGQLIADATDIDGAFRITSFDVSTHIKSGSNILAIEVIPPQPGDFSIGFVDWNPAPPDGDMGVFRPVTLHLHGGVQIEKPFVKTKVNLKTLKEADITVSAELTNYSKAEISGDLVGTIGAIVFKKNIRLAPNAKELITFDSKDFVGLNFKEPKLWWPINLGNPDLYNLDLKFVAKETVLDTAQLRFGIRDIQDYWLNDIHRGYKVNGQKVLIKGAGWTDDMLLMDTDESIEAQVKYVKQMNLNCIRLEGFWGKDHKLYDLCDEHGILLMVGWSCHWEHEIHMGVPVNERFGGVYKPEHISHVAQAWEDQVIWLRNHPSIFVWTVASDKVPITELEQKYIDTFAKYDPTRPYLNSTGGVGSDQHVIGSEDVISEISGSSGVKMLGPYAYTAPVYWFTDTKFGGAYGFNTETGPGAQIPQLESLKKMIPQEQLWPMGEAWNFHCGRYEFADLSRFTKAMDEKYGAPSSLEEFDRKAQAMNYELMRPMFEAFQVNKKKSTGIVQWMLNAAWPKMYWQLYDYYLNPTAAFYATQKACLPLSLVYNYGDKHIYAINDRQGTEEKLTAHIRVYSIGSEMLFEDKVNFTLDPDSSKSILELGKLKGLTTTYFVDLRLLDKTGVEISNNFYWLSTKEEVLDYEADLGPFAFHTPSKVYADFTQLNELPKTQLGQSHYFEQDSEQQNIKVALKNNGDHIAFLINLKVVDKKTGELVLPIFWEDNFINLLPGEERMVCANFKGTSEAELKVEGWNLE
;
A
#
# COMPACT_ATOMS: atom_id res chain seq x y z
N MET A 1 -2.33 -41.22 -12.41
CA MET A 1 -0.97 -40.83 -12.00
C MET A 1 -0.87 -39.32 -12.15
N HIS A 2 -0.21 -38.63 -11.25
CA HIS A 2 -0.08 -37.16 -11.25
C HIS A 2 1.42 -36.84 -11.42
N LYS A 3 1.78 -35.98 -12.39
CA LYS A 3 3.16 -35.69 -12.76
C LYS A 3 3.56 -34.22 -12.61
N SER A 4 2.65 -33.39 -12.08
CA SER A 4 2.89 -31.97 -11.87
C SER A 4 3.23 -31.70 -10.41
N PHE A 5 4.36 -31.02 -10.17
CA PHE A 5 4.81 -30.61 -8.83
C PHE A 5 5.46 -29.25 -8.94
N GLN A 6 5.16 -28.37 -8.02
CA GLN A 6 5.87 -27.10 -7.86
C GLN A 6 6.65 -27.13 -6.55
N ILE A 7 7.94 -26.91 -6.61
CA ILE A 7 8.86 -26.89 -5.49
C ILE A 7 9.46 -25.50 -5.41
N GLN A 8 9.02 -24.72 -4.43
CA GLN A 8 9.64 -23.43 -4.14
C GLN A 8 10.96 -23.68 -3.41
N LEU A 9 12.05 -23.18 -3.96
CA LEU A 9 13.38 -23.29 -3.38
C LEU A 9 13.60 -22.15 -2.40
N SER A 10 13.08 -22.25 -1.18
CA SER A 10 13.16 -21.22 -0.13
C SER A 10 14.27 -21.46 0.89
N ASP A 11 14.61 -22.72 1.13
CA ASP A 11 15.50 -23.14 2.20
C ASP A 11 16.91 -23.56 1.72
N ASN A 12 17.80 -23.79 2.69
CA ASN A 12 19.17 -24.26 2.47
C ASN A 12 20.03 -23.32 1.59
N TRP A 13 19.68 -22.05 1.53
CA TRP A 13 20.48 -21.08 0.82
C TRP A 13 21.67 -20.61 1.64
N ARG A 14 22.76 -20.26 0.93
CA ARG A 14 23.95 -19.65 1.47
C ARG A 14 24.45 -18.58 0.54
N ILE A 15 25.07 -17.52 1.09
CA ILE A 15 25.65 -16.43 0.29
C ILE A 15 27.10 -16.16 0.66
N GLN A 16 27.86 -15.69 -0.35
CA GLN A 16 29.21 -15.17 -0.17
C GLN A 16 29.56 -14.15 -1.26
N SER A 17 30.34 -13.14 -0.89
CA SER A 17 30.89 -12.20 -1.85
C SER A 17 31.86 -12.90 -2.83
N SER A 18 31.75 -12.60 -4.11
CA SER A 18 32.65 -13.13 -5.17
C SER A 18 34.12 -12.77 -4.92
N SER A 19 34.37 -11.67 -4.22
CA SER A 19 35.74 -11.28 -3.84
C SER A 19 36.44 -12.29 -2.90
N LYS A 20 35.69 -13.19 -2.27
CA LYS A 20 36.15 -14.22 -1.33
C LYS A 20 36.05 -15.63 -1.92
N VAL A 21 35.63 -15.78 -3.16
CA VAL A 21 35.38 -17.07 -3.84
C VAL A 21 36.21 -17.12 -5.11
N SER A 22 37.11 -18.07 -5.20
CA SER A 22 37.95 -18.28 -6.38
C SER A 22 37.38 -19.28 -7.38
N GLU A 23 36.49 -20.11 -6.92
CA GLU A 23 35.83 -21.19 -7.63
C GLU A 23 34.79 -20.63 -8.63
N LYS A 24 34.61 -21.36 -9.74
CA LYS A 24 33.63 -21.01 -10.76
C LYS A 24 32.26 -21.58 -10.41
N GLY A 25 31.21 -21.06 -11.00
CA GLY A 25 29.85 -21.53 -10.77
C GLY A 25 29.66 -23.03 -11.06
N SER A 26 30.40 -23.60 -12.04
CA SER A 26 30.42 -25.02 -12.31
C SER A 26 30.95 -25.84 -11.12
N ASP A 27 31.96 -25.32 -10.41
CA ASP A 27 32.56 -26.01 -9.26
C ASP A 27 31.67 -25.88 -8.04
N ILE A 28 31.12 -24.66 -7.79
CA ILE A 28 30.18 -24.36 -6.68
C ILE A 28 28.93 -25.24 -6.79
N SER A 29 28.37 -25.39 -8.01
CA SER A 29 27.16 -26.18 -8.23
C SER A 29 27.38 -27.70 -8.30
N THR A 30 28.59 -28.18 -8.06
CA THR A 30 28.90 -29.62 -7.99
C THR A 30 29.50 -30.06 -6.68
N ASN A 31 30.10 -29.16 -5.93
CA ASN A 31 30.80 -29.47 -4.69
C ASN A 31 30.21 -28.67 -3.50
N PRO A 32 29.36 -29.27 -2.66
CA PRO A 32 28.71 -28.58 -1.54
C PRO A 32 29.71 -28.10 -0.47
N THR A 33 30.93 -28.67 -0.40
CA THR A 33 31.92 -28.25 0.61
C THR A 33 32.44 -26.83 0.40
N ILE A 34 32.39 -26.30 -0.82
CA ILE A 34 32.79 -24.92 -1.12
C ILE A 34 31.95 -23.91 -0.33
N SER A 35 30.67 -24.19 -0.13
CA SER A 35 29.74 -23.25 0.51
C SER A 35 29.50 -23.54 1.99
N GLU A 36 30.12 -24.56 2.61
CA GLU A 36 29.88 -24.95 4.00
C GLU A 36 30.05 -23.79 5.03
N ASN A 37 31.02 -22.91 4.76
CA ASN A 37 31.32 -21.77 5.62
C ASN A 37 30.71 -20.44 5.13
N TRP A 38 29.84 -20.46 4.12
CA TRP A 38 29.14 -19.27 3.66
C TRP A 38 28.01 -18.92 4.64
N LEU A 39 27.58 -17.64 4.61
CA LEU A 39 26.50 -17.19 5.47
C LEU A 39 25.17 -17.88 5.09
N PRO A 40 24.40 -18.38 6.06
CA PRO A 40 23.08 -18.92 5.79
C PRO A 40 22.15 -17.81 5.27
N ALA A 41 21.29 -18.16 4.32
CA ALA A 41 20.33 -17.27 3.71
C ALA A 41 18.97 -17.94 3.54
N VAL A 42 17.97 -17.14 3.27
CA VAL A 42 16.66 -17.54 2.75
C VAL A 42 16.44 -16.85 1.41
N VAL A 43 15.60 -17.41 0.57
CA VAL A 43 15.17 -16.76 -0.68
C VAL A 43 13.64 -16.77 -0.66
N PRO A 44 13.00 -15.61 -0.88
CA PRO A 44 13.52 -14.30 -1.35
C PRO A 44 14.33 -13.53 -0.31
N SER A 45 15.42 -12.87 -0.75
CA SER A 45 16.17 -11.90 0.07
C SER A 45 17.11 -11.04 -0.78
N THR A 46 17.51 -9.88 -0.24
CA THR A 46 18.64 -9.11 -0.75
C THR A 46 19.94 -9.54 -0.05
N VAL A 47 21.08 -9.12 -0.58
CA VAL A 47 22.37 -9.37 0.07
C VAL A 47 22.41 -8.69 1.42
N LEU A 48 22.05 -7.40 1.51
CA LEU A 48 22.11 -6.67 2.76
C LEU A 48 21.12 -7.21 3.79
N SER A 49 19.89 -7.55 3.41
CA SER A 49 18.93 -8.16 4.35
C SER A 49 19.47 -9.47 4.94
N THR A 50 20.17 -10.28 4.14
CA THR A 50 20.83 -11.50 4.62
C THR A 50 21.98 -11.18 5.57
N LEU A 51 22.80 -10.16 5.31
CA LEU A 51 23.89 -9.75 6.19
C LEU A 51 23.36 -9.24 7.55
N VAL A 52 22.27 -8.47 7.54
CA VAL A 52 21.58 -7.99 8.74
C VAL A 52 21.00 -9.16 9.54
N ALA A 53 20.33 -10.11 8.91
CA ALA A 53 19.78 -11.31 9.55
C ALA A 53 20.88 -12.17 10.20
N ASN A 54 22.09 -12.16 9.68
CA ASN A 54 23.27 -12.83 10.25
C ASN A 54 24.07 -11.96 11.23
N MET A 55 23.52 -10.81 11.65
CA MET A 55 24.17 -9.89 12.61
C MET A 55 25.56 -9.42 12.18
N VAL A 56 25.81 -9.31 10.86
CA VAL A 56 27.06 -8.74 10.34
C VAL A 56 27.11 -7.24 10.58
N TYR A 57 25.96 -6.61 10.59
CA TYR A 57 25.77 -5.19 10.93
C TYR A 57 24.79 -5.06 12.08
N GLU A 58 24.99 -4.04 12.91
CA GLU A 58 24.01 -3.62 13.90
C GLU A 58 22.73 -3.15 13.18
N ASP A 59 21.61 -3.10 13.93
CA ASP A 59 20.31 -2.68 13.39
C ASP A 59 20.43 -1.41 12.53
N PRO A 60 20.27 -1.49 11.20
CA PRO A 60 20.44 -0.36 10.30
C PRO A 60 19.34 0.71 10.47
N TYR A 61 18.24 0.34 11.13
CA TYR A 61 17.10 1.21 11.37
C TYR A 61 17.22 2.06 12.63
N PHE A 62 18.20 1.79 13.49
CA PHE A 62 18.43 2.52 14.72
C PHE A 62 19.42 3.69 14.51
N GLY A 63 19.00 4.90 14.88
CA GLY A 63 19.81 6.12 14.80
C GLY A 63 20.38 6.34 13.40
N GLU A 64 21.69 6.39 13.31
CA GLU A 64 22.42 6.62 12.07
C GLU A 64 23.24 5.38 11.63
N ASN A 65 22.92 4.18 12.15
CA ASN A 65 23.67 2.95 11.87
C ASN A 65 23.77 2.64 10.38
N LEU A 66 22.71 2.95 9.60
CA LEU A 66 22.72 2.75 8.14
C LEU A 66 23.93 3.41 7.47
N LYS A 67 24.39 4.56 7.97
CA LYS A 67 25.55 5.28 7.42
C LYS A 67 26.87 4.54 7.62
N THR A 68 26.93 3.57 8.54
CA THR A 68 28.13 2.79 8.84
C THR A 68 28.36 1.63 7.88
N ILE A 69 27.35 1.28 7.08
CA ILE A 69 27.42 0.15 6.15
C ILE A 69 28.18 0.55 4.88
N PRO A 70 29.34 -0.09 4.57
CA PRO A 70 30.16 0.28 3.42
C PRO A 70 29.50 -0.13 2.11
N THR A 71 29.22 0.81 1.21
CA THR A 71 28.64 0.54 -0.11
C THR A 71 29.59 -0.20 -1.05
N GLU A 72 30.91 -0.10 -0.84
CA GLU A 72 31.92 -0.77 -1.67
C GLU A 72 31.79 -2.30 -1.70
N LEU A 73 31.23 -2.89 -0.63
CA LEU A 73 31.00 -4.34 -0.54
C LEU A 73 29.97 -4.85 -1.54
N PHE A 74 29.10 -3.97 -2.04
CA PHE A 74 28.01 -4.28 -2.95
C PHE A 74 28.32 -3.91 -4.41
N LYS A 75 29.55 -3.48 -4.71
CA LYS A 75 30.00 -3.19 -6.09
C LYS A 75 30.53 -4.42 -6.81
N VAL A 76 30.57 -5.57 -6.12
CA VAL A 76 30.98 -6.86 -6.68
C VAL A 76 29.79 -7.82 -6.71
N SER A 77 29.88 -8.86 -7.53
CA SER A 77 28.85 -9.91 -7.54
C SER A 77 28.82 -10.70 -6.24
N TRP A 78 27.68 -11.29 -5.94
CA TRP A 78 27.49 -12.17 -4.81
C TRP A 78 26.95 -13.52 -5.24
N TRP A 79 27.50 -14.57 -4.66
CA TRP A 79 27.07 -15.94 -4.87
C TRP A 79 25.91 -16.27 -3.93
N TYR A 80 24.85 -16.87 -4.50
CA TYR A 80 23.82 -17.60 -3.83
C TYR A 80 23.90 -19.06 -4.21
N THR A 81 23.83 -20.00 -3.26
CA THR A 81 23.79 -21.42 -3.56
C THR A 81 22.77 -22.12 -2.69
N SER A 82 22.06 -23.11 -3.25
CA SER A 82 21.13 -23.95 -2.52
C SER A 82 21.19 -25.38 -3.04
N SER A 83 20.84 -26.32 -2.18
CA SER A 83 20.70 -27.74 -2.53
C SER A 83 19.28 -28.23 -2.27
N PHE A 84 18.77 -29.05 -3.18
CA PHE A 84 17.45 -29.66 -3.07
C PHE A 84 17.47 -31.12 -3.51
N GLU A 85 16.55 -31.94 -2.97
CA GLU A 85 16.48 -33.36 -3.24
C GLU A 85 15.33 -33.69 -4.20
N LEU A 86 15.59 -34.58 -5.18
CA LEU A 86 14.55 -35.14 -6.04
C LEU A 86 14.53 -36.66 -5.94
N THR A 87 13.33 -37.23 -5.93
CA THR A 87 13.15 -38.67 -6.06
C THR A 87 13.50 -39.13 -7.48
N GLN A 88 13.71 -40.45 -7.66
CA GLN A 88 13.91 -41.02 -8.99
C GLN A 88 12.72 -40.74 -9.92
N GLU A 89 11.48 -40.72 -9.41
CA GLU A 89 10.29 -40.43 -10.21
C GLU A 89 10.30 -38.96 -10.67
N GLN A 90 10.54 -38.02 -9.74
CA GLN A 90 10.62 -36.58 -10.03
C GLN A 90 11.73 -36.24 -11.04
N SER A 91 12.90 -36.90 -10.92
CA SER A 91 14.04 -36.64 -11.83
C SER A 91 13.84 -37.11 -13.27
N ASN A 92 12.82 -37.90 -13.51
CA ASN A 92 12.45 -38.35 -14.85
C ASN A 92 11.38 -37.51 -15.53
N GLU A 93 10.80 -36.53 -14.83
CA GLU A 93 9.84 -35.60 -15.39
C GLU A 93 10.52 -34.44 -16.09
N PHE A 94 9.80 -33.72 -16.94
CA PHE A 94 10.25 -32.45 -17.49
C PHE A 94 10.28 -31.40 -16.37
N ALA A 95 11.21 -30.45 -16.45
CA ALA A 95 11.42 -29.47 -15.38
C ALA A 95 11.71 -28.07 -15.93
N SER A 96 10.99 -27.09 -15.44
CA SER A 96 11.25 -25.67 -15.66
C SER A 96 11.76 -25.02 -14.39
N LEU A 97 12.90 -24.33 -14.44
CA LEU A 97 13.42 -23.51 -13.34
C LEU A 97 13.02 -22.06 -13.60
N ILE A 98 12.22 -21.51 -12.68
CA ILE A 98 11.58 -20.21 -12.83
C ILE A 98 12.15 -19.25 -11.80
N PHE A 99 12.50 -18.04 -12.25
CA PHE A 99 12.94 -16.92 -11.43
C PHE A 99 11.92 -15.79 -11.58
N ASP A 100 11.25 -15.42 -10.50
CA ASP A 100 10.23 -14.35 -10.52
C ASP A 100 10.85 -12.94 -10.40
N GLY A 101 12.14 -12.87 -10.02
CA GLY A 101 12.88 -11.62 -9.98
C GLY A 101 14.26 -11.76 -9.34
N ILE A 102 15.28 -11.26 -10.04
CA ILE A 102 16.66 -11.13 -9.56
C ILE A 102 17.11 -9.70 -9.82
N ASN A 103 17.60 -9.01 -8.83
CA ASN A 103 18.13 -7.66 -8.97
C ASN A 103 19.66 -7.68 -8.88
N TYR A 104 20.44 -7.49 -9.96
CA TYR A 104 19.93 -7.01 -11.25
C TYR A 104 20.13 -8.02 -12.39
N LYS A 105 21.36 -8.58 -12.57
CA LYS A 105 21.70 -9.62 -13.56
C LYS A 105 22.17 -10.88 -12.86
N ALA A 106 22.11 -12.02 -13.54
CA ALA A 106 22.61 -13.23 -12.95
C ALA A 106 23.19 -14.21 -13.96
N ASN A 107 24.19 -14.98 -13.49
CA ASN A 107 24.64 -16.22 -14.10
C ASN A 107 24.15 -17.39 -13.24
N VAL A 108 23.63 -18.44 -13.85
CA VAL A 108 22.99 -19.57 -13.13
C VAL A 108 23.59 -20.90 -13.57
N TRP A 109 24.01 -21.72 -12.59
CA TRP A 109 24.48 -23.09 -12.81
C TRP A 109 23.65 -24.09 -12.02
N LEU A 110 23.38 -25.24 -12.64
CA LEU A 110 22.74 -26.37 -12.00
C LEU A 110 23.59 -27.61 -12.24
N ASN A 111 24.04 -28.30 -11.18
CA ASN A 111 24.83 -29.53 -11.28
C ASN A 111 26.04 -29.42 -12.20
N GLY A 112 26.74 -28.29 -12.21
CA GLY A 112 27.95 -28.05 -13.01
C GLY A 112 27.70 -27.46 -14.39
N GLN A 113 26.45 -27.38 -14.82
CA GLN A 113 26.08 -26.86 -16.14
C GLN A 113 25.59 -25.42 -16.04
N LEU A 114 26.03 -24.55 -16.95
CA LEU A 114 25.50 -23.20 -17.11
C LEU A 114 24.08 -23.30 -17.70
N ILE A 115 23.11 -22.77 -16.99
CA ILE A 115 21.67 -22.75 -17.39
C ILE A 115 21.33 -21.43 -18.08
N ALA A 116 21.82 -20.33 -17.52
CA ALA A 116 21.57 -18.97 -18.00
C ALA A 116 22.77 -18.08 -17.68
N ASP A 117 23.00 -17.07 -18.49
CA ASP A 117 23.99 -16.03 -18.22
C ASP A 117 23.36 -14.65 -18.03
N ALA A 118 24.19 -13.64 -17.75
CA ALA A 118 23.76 -12.27 -17.48
C ALA A 118 23.10 -11.55 -18.68
N THR A 119 23.03 -12.20 -19.86
CA THR A 119 22.24 -11.71 -21.01
C THR A 119 20.86 -12.34 -21.06
N ASP A 120 20.69 -13.50 -20.43
CA ASP A 120 19.39 -14.18 -20.29
C ASP A 120 18.60 -13.64 -19.10
N ILE A 121 19.31 -13.34 -17.99
CA ILE A 121 18.72 -12.75 -16.77
C ILE A 121 19.29 -11.33 -16.60
N ASP A 122 18.52 -10.36 -17.07
CA ASP A 122 18.85 -8.94 -17.08
C ASP A 122 17.59 -8.12 -16.73
N GLY A 123 17.57 -7.48 -15.56
CA GLY A 123 16.49 -6.61 -15.11
C GLY A 123 15.68 -7.19 -13.96
N ALA A 124 15.49 -6.36 -12.91
CA ALA A 124 14.85 -6.73 -11.67
C ALA A 124 13.42 -7.31 -11.84
N PHE A 125 12.64 -6.74 -12.73
CA PHE A 125 11.24 -7.09 -12.95
C PHE A 125 10.99 -8.07 -14.10
N ARG A 126 12.03 -8.81 -14.52
CA ARG A 126 11.91 -9.87 -15.51
C ARG A 126 11.58 -11.20 -14.83
N ILE A 127 10.63 -11.92 -15.42
CA ILE A 127 10.30 -13.31 -15.03
C ILE A 127 10.88 -14.23 -16.09
N THR A 128 11.79 -15.09 -15.68
CA THR A 128 12.50 -15.98 -16.61
C THR A 128 12.29 -17.44 -16.26
N SER A 129 12.21 -18.30 -17.28
CA SER A 129 12.01 -19.74 -17.12
C SER A 129 12.92 -20.50 -18.07
N PHE A 130 13.61 -21.51 -17.55
CA PHE A 130 14.59 -22.32 -18.28
C PHE A 130 14.24 -23.80 -18.19
N ASP A 131 14.25 -24.51 -19.32
CA ASP A 131 14.12 -25.97 -19.33
C ASP A 131 15.39 -26.59 -18.74
N VAL A 132 15.25 -27.25 -17.60
CA VAL A 132 16.33 -27.94 -16.91
C VAL A 132 16.12 -29.46 -16.85
N SER A 133 15.23 -30.00 -17.67
CA SER A 133 14.88 -31.41 -17.70
C SER A 133 16.05 -32.37 -17.81
N THR A 134 17.11 -31.97 -18.56
CA THR A 134 18.33 -32.76 -18.74
C THR A 134 19.44 -32.46 -17.72
N HIS A 135 19.20 -31.50 -16.81
CA HIS A 135 20.20 -31.00 -15.85
C HIS A 135 19.88 -31.46 -14.42
N ILE A 136 18.63 -31.86 -14.12
CA ILE A 136 18.22 -32.42 -12.84
C ILE A 136 18.60 -33.89 -12.74
N LYS A 137 18.79 -34.38 -11.51
CA LYS A 137 19.09 -35.79 -11.22
C LYS A 137 18.40 -36.26 -9.96
N SER A 138 18.27 -37.57 -9.81
CA SER A 138 17.81 -38.20 -8.56
C SER A 138 18.82 -37.93 -7.42
N GLY A 139 18.32 -37.70 -6.22
CA GLY A 139 19.11 -37.28 -5.07
C GLY A 139 19.40 -35.79 -5.08
N SER A 140 20.57 -35.41 -4.58
CA SER A 140 20.94 -34.02 -4.37
C SER A 140 21.28 -33.29 -5.65
N ASN A 141 20.63 -32.14 -5.83
CA ASN A 141 20.86 -31.17 -6.89
C ASN A 141 21.37 -29.88 -6.26
N ILE A 142 22.35 -29.21 -6.88
CA ILE A 142 22.95 -27.99 -6.37
C ILE A 142 22.78 -26.88 -7.42
N LEU A 143 22.13 -25.81 -6.99
CA LEU A 143 21.94 -24.57 -7.75
C LEU A 143 22.94 -23.53 -7.25
N ALA A 144 23.64 -22.85 -8.17
CA ALA A 144 24.50 -21.71 -7.88
C ALA A 144 24.10 -20.53 -8.76
N ILE A 145 23.94 -19.36 -8.15
CA ILE A 145 23.55 -18.13 -8.81
C ILE A 145 24.60 -17.06 -8.47
N GLU A 146 25.23 -16.48 -9.44
CA GLU A 146 26.04 -15.27 -9.30
C GLU A 146 25.17 -14.05 -9.59
N VAL A 147 24.82 -13.29 -8.57
CA VAL A 147 24.03 -12.06 -8.69
C VAL A 147 24.99 -10.89 -8.94
N ILE A 148 24.80 -10.19 -10.02
CA ILE A 148 25.59 -9.02 -10.42
C ILE A 148 24.81 -7.78 -10.01
N PRO A 149 25.45 -6.82 -9.29
CA PRO A 149 24.76 -5.64 -8.76
C PRO A 149 24.26 -4.70 -9.85
N PRO A 150 23.17 -3.95 -9.57
CA PRO A 150 22.71 -2.89 -10.45
C PRO A 150 23.78 -1.81 -10.63
N GLN A 151 23.87 -1.24 -11.82
CA GLN A 151 24.78 -0.16 -12.18
C GLN A 151 24.00 1.12 -12.47
N PRO A 152 24.65 2.30 -12.40
CA PRO A 152 24.01 3.54 -12.83
C PRO A 152 23.44 3.40 -14.25
N GLY A 153 22.17 3.76 -14.41
CA GLY A 153 21.43 3.62 -15.66
C GLY A 153 20.62 2.33 -15.80
N ASP A 154 20.75 1.38 -14.87
CA ASP A 154 19.93 0.16 -14.84
C ASP A 154 18.53 0.46 -14.28
N PHE A 155 17.52 -0.26 -14.77
CA PHE A 155 16.11 -0.15 -14.32
C PHE A 155 15.87 -1.11 -13.15
N SER A 156 16.55 -0.84 -12.05
CA SER A 156 16.50 -1.65 -10.83
C SER A 156 15.30 -1.32 -9.96
N ILE A 157 15.20 -2.00 -8.81
CA ILE A 157 14.19 -1.72 -7.79
C ILE A 157 14.38 -0.28 -7.30
N GLY A 158 13.28 0.46 -7.24
CA GLY A 158 13.23 1.78 -6.63
C GLY A 158 13.05 1.68 -5.11
N PHE A 159 13.15 2.81 -4.47
CA PHE A 159 12.79 3.00 -3.06
C PHE A 159 12.02 4.32 -2.96
N VAL A 160 11.42 4.62 -1.82
CA VAL A 160 10.80 5.93 -1.65
C VAL A 160 11.92 6.98 -1.69
N ASP A 161 11.86 7.90 -2.62
CA ASP A 161 12.93 8.86 -2.92
C ASP A 161 13.27 9.84 -1.77
N TRP A 162 12.38 9.96 -0.79
CA TRP A 162 12.58 10.74 0.43
C TRP A 162 13.35 9.98 1.52
N ASN A 163 13.46 8.64 1.41
CA ASN A 163 14.22 7.82 2.35
C ASN A 163 15.69 7.70 1.95
N PRO A 164 16.59 7.26 2.85
CA PRO A 164 17.90 6.79 2.44
C PRO A 164 17.79 5.64 1.43
N ALA A 165 18.72 5.59 0.49
CA ALA A 165 18.82 4.46 -0.42
C ALA A 165 19.39 3.24 0.31
N PRO A 166 18.92 2.00 0.04
CA PRO A 166 19.55 0.80 0.56
C PRO A 166 21.00 0.69 0.07
N PRO A 167 21.99 0.45 0.96
CA PRO A 167 23.42 0.44 0.60
C PRO A 167 23.80 -0.56 -0.49
N ASP A 168 23.04 -1.65 -0.63
CA ASP A 168 23.26 -2.69 -1.65
C ASP A 168 22.43 -2.48 -2.93
N GLY A 169 21.62 -1.42 -3.00
CA GLY A 169 20.68 -1.19 -4.09
C GLY A 169 19.66 -2.31 -4.25
N ASP A 170 19.31 -3.00 -3.18
CA ASP A 170 18.43 -4.17 -3.15
C ASP A 170 18.89 -5.32 -4.05
N MET A 171 20.21 -5.45 -4.27
CA MET A 171 20.74 -6.58 -5.06
C MET A 171 20.43 -7.91 -4.36
N GLY A 172 20.00 -8.91 -5.16
CA GLY A 172 19.72 -10.24 -4.62
C GLY A 172 18.70 -11.02 -5.41
N VAL A 173 18.39 -12.21 -4.92
CA VAL A 173 17.28 -13.05 -5.39
C VAL A 173 16.05 -12.64 -4.57
N PHE A 174 15.43 -11.54 -4.96
CA PHE A 174 14.41 -10.86 -4.12
C PHE A 174 12.98 -11.38 -4.32
N ARG A 175 12.77 -12.28 -5.29
CA ARG A 175 11.51 -13.01 -5.52
C ARG A 175 11.74 -14.51 -5.58
N PRO A 176 10.68 -15.34 -5.52
CA PRO A 176 10.80 -16.78 -5.48
C PRO A 176 11.60 -17.40 -6.63
N VAL A 177 12.26 -18.52 -6.32
CA VAL A 177 12.82 -19.46 -7.28
C VAL A 177 11.99 -20.74 -7.18
N THR A 178 11.40 -21.17 -8.32
CA THR A 178 10.51 -22.33 -8.36
C THR A 178 11.01 -23.37 -9.37
N LEU A 179 11.09 -24.62 -8.94
CA LEU A 179 11.24 -25.76 -9.84
C LEU A 179 9.85 -26.35 -10.13
N HIS A 180 9.40 -26.23 -11.37
CA HIS A 180 8.13 -26.79 -11.83
C HIS A 180 8.38 -28.07 -12.63
N LEU A 181 7.95 -29.20 -12.07
CA LEU A 181 8.01 -30.52 -12.69
C LEU A 181 6.68 -30.82 -13.38
N HIS A 182 6.73 -31.35 -14.62
CA HIS A 182 5.55 -31.65 -15.41
C HIS A 182 5.75 -32.85 -16.38
N GLY A 183 4.66 -33.47 -16.84
CA GLY A 183 4.70 -34.66 -17.68
C GLY A 183 4.92 -34.42 -19.18
N GLY A 184 5.61 -33.33 -19.55
CA GLY A 184 5.94 -33.00 -20.94
C GLY A 184 5.02 -31.97 -21.59
N VAL A 185 3.89 -31.63 -20.98
CA VAL A 185 3.06 -30.47 -21.33
C VAL A 185 2.99 -29.56 -20.12
N GLN A 186 3.25 -28.26 -20.28
CA GLN A 186 3.14 -27.24 -19.25
C GLN A 186 1.98 -26.29 -19.58
N ILE A 187 1.18 -25.95 -18.53
CA ILE A 187 0.13 -24.94 -18.58
C ILE A 187 0.75 -23.62 -18.12
N GLU A 188 0.82 -22.66 -19.02
CA GLU A 188 1.45 -21.36 -18.75
C GLU A 188 0.43 -20.21 -18.85
N LYS A 189 0.67 -19.15 -18.11
CA LYS A 189 -0.03 -17.86 -18.20
C LYS A 189 -1.56 -17.98 -18.15
N PRO A 190 -2.15 -18.76 -17.25
CA PRO A 190 -3.61 -18.87 -17.15
C PRO A 190 -4.22 -17.49 -16.89
N PHE A 191 -5.39 -17.21 -17.50
CA PHE A 191 -6.07 -15.93 -17.36
C PHE A 191 -7.58 -16.08 -17.39
N VAL A 192 -8.25 -15.35 -16.50
CA VAL A 192 -9.72 -15.25 -16.49
C VAL A 192 -10.14 -13.82 -16.81
N LYS A 193 -10.84 -13.66 -17.93
CA LYS A 193 -11.49 -12.40 -18.29
C LYS A 193 -12.98 -12.46 -17.96
N THR A 194 -13.48 -11.45 -17.27
CA THR A 194 -14.90 -11.34 -16.90
C THR A 194 -15.56 -10.17 -17.62
N LYS A 195 -16.83 -10.32 -17.96
CA LYS A 195 -17.67 -9.27 -18.54
C LYS A 195 -19.05 -9.29 -17.88
N VAL A 196 -19.31 -8.31 -17.03
CA VAL A 196 -20.56 -8.19 -16.28
C VAL A 196 -21.62 -7.48 -17.11
N ASN A 197 -22.85 -7.95 -17.04
CA ASN A 197 -24.02 -7.21 -17.56
C ASN A 197 -24.34 -6.04 -16.62
N LEU A 198 -23.80 -4.87 -16.90
CA LEU A 198 -23.93 -3.69 -16.05
C LEU A 198 -25.36 -3.13 -15.91
N LYS A 199 -26.31 -3.55 -16.77
CA LYS A 199 -27.71 -3.11 -16.64
C LYS A 199 -28.46 -3.89 -15.54
N THR A 200 -28.12 -5.16 -15.39
CA THR A 200 -28.83 -6.07 -14.48
C THR A 200 -28.01 -6.52 -13.30
N LEU A 201 -26.68 -6.60 -13.45
CA LEU A 201 -25.70 -7.23 -12.56
C LEU A 201 -25.96 -8.73 -12.29
N LYS A 202 -26.87 -9.34 -13.07
CA LYS A 202 -27.36 -10.72 -12.89
C LYS A 202 -26.73 -11.74 -13.81
N GLU A 203 -25.84 -11.30 -14.69
CA GLU A 203 -25.15 -12.16 -15.65
C GLU A 203 -23.71 -11.70 -15.84
N ALA A 204 -22.82 -12.65 -16.02
CA ALA A 204 -21.44 -12.41 -16.41
C ALA A 204 -20.92 -13.47 -17.36
N ASP A 205 -20.28 -13.05 -18.45
CA ASP A 205 -19.54 -13.93 -19.34
C ASP A 205 -18.12 -14.09 -18.84
N ILE A 206 -17.68 -15.35 -18.72
CA ILE A 206 -16.34 -15.74 -18.32
C ILE A 206 -15.58 -16.29 -19.52
N THR A 207 -14.38 -15.77 -19.74
CA THR A 207 -13.45 -16.33 -20.74
C THR A 207 -12.21 -16.81 -19.99
N VAL A 208 -11.85 -18.08 -20.17
CA VAL A 208 -10.65 -18.69 -19.61
C VAL A 208 -9.65 -18.93 -20.73
N SER A 209 -8.41 -18.56 -20.55
CA SER A 209 -7.33 -18.84 -21.51
C SER A 209 -6.08 -19.34 -20.80
N ALA A 210 -5.31 -20.18 -21.47
CA ALA A 210 -3.99 -20.62 -21.04
C ALA A 210 -3.13 -20.98 -22.24
N GLU A 211 -1.82 -20.77 -22.17
CA GLU A 211 -0.87 -21.29 -23.14
C GLU A 211 -0.48 -22.72 -22.74
N LEU A 212 -0.44 -23.63 -23.71
CA LEU A 212 0.08 -24.98 -23.55
C LEU A 212 1.38 -25.12 -24.32
N THR A 213 2.44 -25.53 -23.65
CA THR A 213 3.75 -25.80 -24.29
C THR A 213 4.07 -27.29 -24.18
N ASN A 214 4.34 -27.93 -25.34
CA ASN A 214 4.81 -29.31 -25.40
C ASN A 214 6.36 -29.31 -25.39
N TYR A 215 6.97 -29.72 -24.30
CA TYR A 215 8.43 -29.83 -24.14
C TYR A 215 9.00 -31.16 -24.72
N SER A 216 8.14 -32.08 -25.11
CA SER A 216 8.58 -33.37 -25.64
C SER A 216 8.90 -33.32 -27.14
N LYS A 217 9.70 -34.30 -27.58
CA LYS A 217 10.03 -34.51 -29.00
C LYS A 217 8.94 -35.30 -29.74
N ALA A 218 7.83 -35.61 -29.10
CA ALA A 218 6.71 -36.35 -29.67
C ALA A 218 5.42 -35.49 -29.61
N GLU A 219 4.48 -35.80 -30.53
CA GLU A 219 3.16 -35.24 -30.46
C GLU A 219 2.42 -35.77 -29.24
N ILE A 220 1.76 -34.88 -28.46
CA ILE A 220 0.93 -35.23 -27.32
C ILE A 220 -0.50 -34.80 -27.60
N SER A 221 -1.45 -35.75 -27.40
CA SER A 221 -2.87 -35.47 -27.44
C SER A 221 -3.51 -35.73 -26.08
N GLY A 222 -4.35 -34.79 -25.63
CA GLY A 222 -5.00 -34.86 -24.33
C GLY A 222 -6.14 -33.87 -24.19
N ASP A 223 -6.79 -33.88 -23.04
CA ASP A 223 -7.84 -32.92 -22.71
C ASP A 223 -7.30 -31.83 -21.77
N LEU A 224 -7.46 -30.56 -22.17
CA LEU A 224 -7.38 -29.44 -21.20
C LEU A 224 -8.74 -29.32 -20.55
N VAL A 225 -8.78 -29.55 -19.25
CA VAL A 225 -10.00 -29.50 -18.41
C VAL A 225 -9.92 -28.34 -17.45
N GLY A 226 -10.94 -27.48 -17.46
CA GLY A 226 -11.11 -26.39 -16.50
C GLY A 226 -12.30 -26.65 -15.58
N THR A 227 -12.18 -26.23 -14.32
CA THR A 227 -13.21 -26.34 -13.30
C THR A 227 -13.34 -25.03 -12.54
N ILE A 228 -14.57 -24.50 -12.43
CA ILE A 228 -14.92 -23.36 -11.58
C ILE A 228 -16.11 -23.76 -10.71
N GLY A 229 -15.88 -24.10 -9.44
CA GLY A 229 -16.91 -24.66 -8.58
C GLY A 229 -17.51 -25.95 -9.17
N ALA A 230 -18.80 -25.96 -9.51
CA ALA A 230 -19.48 -27.11 -10.15
C ALA A 230 -19.41 -27.08 -11.69
N ILE A 231 -18.87 -26.04 -12.29
CA ILE A 231 -18.81 -25.86 -13.74
C ILE A 231 -17.56 -26.55 -14.28
N VAL A 232 -17.72 -27.48 -15.20
CA VAL A 232 -16.62 -28.20 -15.86
C VAL A 232 -16.69 -27.94 -17.35
N PHE A 233 -15.56 -27.58 -17.96
CA PHE A 233 -15.40 -27.39 -19.40
C PHE A 233 -14.10 -28.03 -19.88
N LYS A 234 -14.07 -28.51 -21.12
CA LYS A 234 -12.88 -29.18 -21.65
C LYS A 234 -12.78 -29.09 -23.17
N LYS A 235 -11.54 -29.09 -23.68
CA LYS A 235 -11.22 -29.22 -25.10
C LYS A 235 -10.18 -30.32 -25.29
N ASN A 236 -10.35 -31.13 -26.31
CA ASN A 236 -9.31 -32.05 -26.74
C ASN A 236 -8.29 -31.29 -27.60
N ILE A 237 -7.03 -31.38 -27.19
CA ILE A 237 -5.91 -30.63 -27.78
C ILE A 237 -4.87 -31.61 -28.31
N ARG A 238 -4.29 -31.30 -29.45
CA ARG A 238 -3.22 -32.05 -30.08
C ARG A 238 -2.02 -31.12 -30.31
N LEU A 239 -0.97 -31.30 -29.52
CA LEU A 239 0.24 -30.45 -29.55
C LEU A 239 1.35 -31.17 -30.31
N ALA A 240 1.82 -30.57 -31.40
CA ALA A 240 3.02 -31.04 -32.10
C ALA A 240 4.26 -30.95 -31.18
N PRO A 241 5.37 -31.64 -31.52
CA PRO A 241 6.61 -31.50 -30.74
C PRO A 241 7.06 -30.04 -30.64
N ASN A 242 7.42 -29.62 -29.45
CA ASN A 242 7.85 -28.23 -29.12
C ASN A 242 6.84 -27.12 -29.50
N ALA A 243 5.58 -27.48 -29.76
CA ALA A 243 4.53 -26.50 -30.07
C ALA A 243 4.10 -25.74 -28.83
N LYS A 244 3.74 -24.48 -29.05
CA LYS A 244 3.11 -23.61 -28.06
C LYS A 244 1.79 -23.10 -28.63
N GLU A 245 0.68 -23.32 -27.91
CA GLU A 245 -0.67 -22.97 -28.37
C GLU A 245 -1.46 -22.26 -27.28
N LEU A 246 -2.13 -21.18 -27.63
CA LEU A 246 -3.08 -20.48 -26.77
C LEU A 246 -4.45 -21.16 -26.88
N ILE A 247 -4.95 -21.71 -25.79
CA ILE A 247 -6.27 -22.35 -25.70
C ILE A 247 -7.22 -21.40 -24.97
N THR A 248 -8.41 -21.20 -25.53
CA THR A 248 -9.45 -20.34 -24.97
C THR A 248 -10.77 -21.08 -24.83
N PHE A 249 -11.44 -20.88 -23.70
CA PHE A 249 -12.82 -21.30 -23.42
C PHE A 249 -13.66 -20.06 -23.21
N ASP A 250 -14.81 -19.98 -23.84
CA ASP A 250 -15.78 -18.89 -23.69
C ASP A 250 -17.21 -19.38 -23.55
N SER A 251 -18.12 -18.46 -23.22
CA SER A 251 -19.54 -18.78 -23.00
C SER A 251 -20.30 -19.18 -24.28
N LYS A 252 -19.74 -18.96 -25.48
CA LYS A 252 -20.36 -19.36 -26.74
C LYS A 252 -20.24 -20.87 -26.97
N ASP A 253 -19.06 -21.42 -26.65
CA ASP A 253 -18.77 -22.84 -26.73
C ASP A 253 -19.24 -23.61 -25.48
N PHE A 254 -19.19 -22.94 -24.29
CA PHE A 254 -19.49 -23.53 -22.99
C PHE A 254 -20.51 -22.68 -22.23
N VAL A 255 -21.79 -23.00 -22.34
CA VAL A 255 -22.93 -22.26 -21.75
C VAL A 255 -22.73 -22.03 -20.22
N GLY A 256 -22.08 -22.97 -19.53
CA GLY A 256 -21.77 -22.84 -18.10
C GLY A 256 -20.86 -21.65 -17.77
N LEU A 257 -20.11 -21.12 -18.74
CA LEU A 257 -19.28 -19.92 -18.57
C LEU A 257 -20.06 -18.60 -18.72
N ASN A 258 -21.37 -18.65 -19.00
CA ASN A 258 -22.29 -17.53 -18.80
C ASN A 258 -22.93 -17.69 -17.41
N PHE A 259 -22.35 -17.04 -16.42
CA PHE A 259 -22.80 -17.12 -15.03
C PHE A 259 -24.11 -16.36 -14.85
N LYS A 260 -25.09 -17.01 -14.21
CA LYS A 260 -26.35 -16.42 -13.81
C LYS A 260 -26.31 -16.10 -12.31
N GLU A 261 -26.80 -14.90 -11.94
CA GLU A 261 -26.74 -14.36 -10.56
C GLU A 261 -25.33 -14.52 -9.94
N PRO A 262 -24.23 -14.06 -10.63
CA PRO A 262 -22.89 -14.20 -10.13
C PRO A 262 -22.70 -13.43 -8.83
N LYS A 263 -21.89 -13.94 -7.91
CA LYS A 263 -21.36 -13.17 -6.81
C LYS A 263 -20.25 -12.27 -7.37
N LEU A 264 -20.51 -10.97 -7.38
CA LEU A 264 -19.56 -9.99 -7.90
C LEU A 264 -18.51 -9.62 -6.86
N TRP A 265 -17.29 -9.36 -7.32
CA TRP A 265 -16.27 -8.74 -6.49
C TRP A 265 -16.53 -7.23 -6.37
N TRP A 266 -16.55 -6.74 -5.14
CA TRP A 266 -16.75 -5.33 -4.82
C TRP A 266 -15.67 -4.79 -3.91
N PRO A 267 -15.28 -3.52 -4.07
CA PRO A 267 -14.45 -2.86 -3.07
C PRO A 267 -15.21 -2.62 -1.77
N ILE A 268 -14.46 -2.46 -0.70
CA ILE A 268 -14.99 -2.15 0.64
C ILE A 268 -16.05 -1.05 0.60
N ASN A 269 -17.10 -1.19 1.40
CA ASN A 269 -18.27 -0.31 1.50
C ASN A 269 -19.26 -0.34 0.31
N LEU A 270 -18.95 -1.02 -0.79
CA LEU A 270 -19.87 -1.19 -1.92
C LEU A 270 -20.47 -2.60 -2.01
N GLY A 271 -19.87 -3.59 -1.40
CA GLY A 271 -20.35 -4.97 -1.39
C GLY A 271 -19.30 -5.93 -0.86
N ASN A 272 -19.48 -7.22 -1.13
CA ASN A 272 -18.54 -8.25 -0.72
C ASN A 272 -17.47 -8.48 -1.80
N PRO A 273 -16.22 -8.72 -1.43
CA PRO A 273 -15.14 -9.08 -2.35
C PRO A 273 -15.17 -10.57 -2.67
N ASP A 274 -16.23 -11.05 -3.33
CA ASP A 274 -16.41 -12.48 -3.62
C ASP A 274 -15.40 -12.96 -4.67
N LEU A 275 -14.75 -14.09 -4.37
CA LEU A 275 -13.73 -14.70 -5.19
C LEU A 275 -14.13 -16.12 -5.65
N TYR A 276 -13.63 -16.51 -6.81
CA TYR A 276 -13.79 -17.84 -7.40
C TYR A 276 -12.43 -18.47 -7.61
N ASN A 277 -12.38 -19.81 -7.59
CA ASN A 277 -11.20 -20.60 -7.93
C ASN A 277 -11.37 -21.21 -9.32
N LEU A 278 -10.33 -21.12 -10.13
CA LEU A 278 -10.17 -21.86 -11.36
C LEU A 278 -9.08 -22.91 -11.18
N ASP A 279 -9.43 -24.18 -11.47
CA ASP A 279 -8.49 -25.29 -11.60
C ASP A 279 -8.40 -25.70 -13.06
N LEU A 280 -7.18 -25.71 -13.61
CA LEU A 280 -6.86 -26.21 -14.94
C LEU A 280 -6.00 -27.47 -14.81
N LYS A 281 -6.25 -28.50 -15.63
CA LYS A 281 -5.41 -29.67 -15.73
C LYS A 281 -5.35 -30.18 -17.18
N PHE A 282 -4.14 -30.55 -17.62
CA PHE A 282 -3.96 -31.23 -18.89
C PHE A 282 -3.81 -32.73 -18.66
N VAL A 283 -4.73 -33.51 -19.25
CA VAL A 283 -4.83 -34.96 -19.03
C VAL A 283 -4.60 -35.70 -20.34
N ALA A 284 -3.59 -36.57 -20.38
CA ALA A 284 -3.31 -37.44 -21.51
C ALA A 284 -3.22 -38.88 -21.03
N LYS A 285 -3.95 -39.78 -21.70
CA LYS A 285 -3.97 -41.22 -21.36
C LYS A 285 -4.20 -41.51 -19.86
N GLU A 286 -5.18 -40.83 -19.27
CA GLU A 286 -5.55 -40.92 -17.84
C GLU A 286 -4.49 -40.38 -16.85
N THR A 287 -3.41 -39.81 -17.36
CA THR A 287 -2.34 -39.17 -16.54
C THR A 287 -2.48 -37.66 -16.60
N VAL A 288 -2.49 -37.02 -15.43
CA VAL A 288 -2.39 -35.56 -15.34
C VAL A 288 -0.95 -35.17 -15.59
N LEU A 289 -0.71 -34.46 -16.69
CA LEU A 289 0.64 -34.03 -17.08
C LEU A 289 1.01 -32.71 -16.46
N ASP A 290 0.05 -31.78 -16.29
CA ASP A 290 0.24 -30.52 -15.58
C ASP A 290 -1.05 -29.98 -15.01
N THR A 291 -0.91 -29.07 -14.01
CA THR A 291 -1.99 -28.36 -13.36
C THR A 291 -1.65 -26.89 -13.14
N ALA A 292 -2.66 -26.04 -13.21
CA ALA A 292 -2.54 -24.63 -12.81
C ALA A 292 -3.80 -24.24 -12.03
N GLN A 293 -3.61 -23.43 -10.99
CA GLN A 293 -4.69 -22.91 -10.14
C GLN A 293 -4.56 -21.41 -10.03
N LEU A 294 -5.70 -20.72 -10.00
CA LEU A 294 -5.74 -19.30 -9.70
C LEU A 294 -7.08 -18.89 -9.09
N ARG A 295 -7.05 -17.78 -8.36
CA ARG A 295 -8.26 -17.08 -7.89
C ARG A 295 -8.59 -15.90 -8.79
N PHE A 296 -9.87 -15.57 -8.90
CA PHE A 296 -10.31 -14.39 -9.65
C PHE A 296 -11.61 -13.84 -9.08
N GLY A 297 -11.87 -12.57 -9.33
CA GLY A 297 -13.15 -11.92 -9.00
C GLY A 297 -13.91 -11.56 -10.27
N ILE A 298 -15.24 -11.71 -10.23
CA ILE A 298 -16.11 -11.28 -11.33
C ILE A 298 -16.44 -9.81 -11.13
N ARG A 299 -15.88 -8.95 -11.99
CA ARG A 299 -16.05 -7.52 -11.92
C ARG A 299 -15.90 -6.86 -13.28
N ASP A 300 -16.36 -5.61 -13.38
CA ASP A 300 -16.13 -4.69 -14.50
C ASP A 300 -15.52 -3.41 -13.94
N ILE A 301 -14.42 -2.94 -14.53
CA ILE A 301 -13.76 -1.68 -14.18
C ILE A 301 -13.81 -0.74 -15.35
N GLN A 302 -14.27 0.49 -15.11
CA GLN A 302 -14.31 1.55 -16.09
C GLN A 302 -13.81 2.84 -15.48
N ASP A 303 -13.16 3.66 -16.28
CA ASP A 303 -12.93 5.07 -15.95
C ASP A 303 -14.06 5.95 -16.48
N TYR A 304 -14.16 7.15 -15.98
CA TYR A 304 -15.02 8.21 -16.48
C TYR A 304 -14.38 9.58 -16.26
N TRP A 305 -14.86 10.57 -16.99
CA TRP A 305 -14.38 11.93 -16.85
C TRP A 305 -15.42 12.80 -16.15
N LEU A 306 -15.02 13.46 -15.08
CA LEU A 306 -15.81 14.48 -14.40
C LEU A 306 -15.45 15.84 -15.00
N ASN A 307 -16.47 16.52 -15.60
CA ASN A 307 -16.32 17.80 -16.30
C ASN A 307 -15.25 17.79 -17.41
N ASP A 308 -15.04 16.65 -18.06
CA ASP A 308 -14.05 16.43 -19.13
C ASP A 308 -12.58 16.70 -18.72
N ILE A 309 -12.31 16.83 -17.42
CA ILE A 309 -10.98 17.19 -16.88
C ILE A 309 -10.48 16.13 -15.90
N HIS A 310 -11.34 15.70 -14.96
CA HIS A 310 -10.91 14.85 -13.85
C HIS A 310 -11.34 13.41 -14.07
N ARG A 311 -10.37 12.51 -14.02
CA ARG A 311 -10.64 11.09 -14.14
C ARG A 311 -11.21 10.53 -12.83
N GLY A 312 -12.22 9.68 -12.95
CA GLY A 312 -12.77 8.89 -11.87
C GLY A 312 -12.98 7.45 -12.33
N TYR A 313 -13.35 6.58 -11.39
CA TYR A 313 -13.48 5.15 -11.66
C TYR A 313 -14.82 4.61 -11.22
N LYS A 314 -15.24 3.55 -11.91
CA LYS A 314 -16.44 2.77 -11.61
C LYS A 314 -16.07 1.31 -11.45
N VAL A 315 -16.65 0.66 -10.46
CA VAL A 315 -16.63 -0.79 -10.30
C VAL A 315 -18.06 -1.30 -10.47
N ASN A 316 -18.26 -2.26 -11.37
CA ASN A 316 -19.58 -2.82 -11.72
C ASN A 316 -20.62 -1.71 -12.02
N GLY A 317 -20.19 -0.64 -12.71
CA GLY A 317 -21.01 0.49 -13.07
C GLY A 317 -21.25 1.54 -11.98
N GLN A 318 -20.84 1.30 -10.73
CA GLN A 318 -20.95 2.22 -9.60
C GLN A 318 -19.72 3.11 -9.49
N LYS A 319 -19.91 4.41 -9.33
CA LYS A 319 -18.81 5.36 -9.05
C LYS A 319 -18.20 5.06 -7.70
N VAL A 320 -16.88 5.20 -7.61
CA VAL A 320 -16.12 5.04 -6.38
C VAL A 320 -15.32 6.31 -6.12
N LEU A 321 -15.56 6.96 -4.99
CA LEU A 321 -14.61 7.96 -4.50
C LEU A 321 -13.39 7.20 -3.95
N ILE A 322 -12.26 7.31 -4.63
CA ILE A 322 -11.03 6.68 -4.17
C ILE A 322 -10.55 7.39 -2.89
N LYS A 323 -10.37 6.62 -1.83
CA LYS A 323 -9.80 7.06 -0.55
C LYS A 323 -8.66 6.11 -0.24
N GLY A 324 -7.44 6.54 -0.45
CA GLY A 324 -6.28 5.67 -0.39
C GLY A 324 -5.06 6.29 0.28
N ALA A 325 -4.00 5.49 0.32
CA ALA A 325 -2.68 5.95 0.73
C ALA A 325 -1.58 5.16 0.00
N GLY A 326 -0.40 5.78 -0.12
CA GLY A 326 0.75 5.22 -0.81
C GLY A 326 1.45 4.14 0.01
N TRP A 327 1.74 3.00 -0.57
CA TRP A 327 2.45 1.87 0.02
C TRP A 327 3.89 1.80 -0.46
N THR A 328 4.76 1.40 0.44
CA THR A 328 6.13 0.98 0.13
C THR A 328 6.46 -0.30 0.88
N ASP A 329 7.26 -1.17 0.28
CA ASP A 329 7.85 -2.30 1.00
C ASP A 329 8.95 -1.82 1.96
N ASP A 330 9.39 -2.68 2.87
CA ASP A 330 10.55 -2.44 3.73
C ASP A 330 11.78 -2.06 2.90
N MET A 331 12.59 -1.11 3.37
CA MET A 331 13.75 -0.59 2.64
C MET A 331 14.77 -1.68 2.26
N LEU A 332 14.85 -2.77 3.01
CA LEU A 332 15.70 -3.93 2.76
C LEU A 332 14.91 -5.15 2.27
N LEU A 333 13.63 -4.96 1.88
CA LEU A 333 12.67 -5.99 1.45
C LEU A 333 12.49 -7.11 2.50
N MET A 334 12.48 -6.73 3.78
CA MET A 334 12.36 -7.66 4.91
C MET A 334 10.91 -7.86 5.39
N ASP A 335 9.92 -7.40 4.63
CA ASP A 335 8.52 -7.59 4.98
C ASP A 335 8.18 -9.06 5.25
N THR A 336 7.44 -9.30 6.33
CA THR A 336 6.90 -10.62 6.65
C THR A 336 5.43 -10.72 6.27
N ASP A 337 4.94 -11.93 6.06
CA ASP A 337 3.53 -12.19 5.76
C ASP A 337 2.61 -11.63 6.85
N GLU A 338 3.03 -11.73 8.11
CA GLU A 338 2.29 -11.20 9.26
C GLU A 338 2.23 -9.66 9.24
N SER A 339 3.34 -9.01 8.87
CA SER A 339 3.37 -7.54 8.78
C SER A 339 2.49 -7.05 7.65
N ILE A 340 2.54 -7.69 6.47
CA ILE A 340 1.69 -7.34 5.32
C ILE A 340 0.21 -7.55 5.68
N GLU A 341 -0.14 -8.67 6.32
CA GLU A 341 -1.51 -8.94 6.76
C GLU A 341 -2.02 -7.89 7.76
N ALA A 342 -1.20 -7.50 8.73
CA ALA A 342 -1.54 -6.46 9.69
C ALA A 342 -1.79 -5.11 9.02
N GLN A 343 -0.93 -4.73 8.07
CA GLN A 343 -1.03 -3.48 7.33
C GLN A 343 -2.29 -3.44 6.45
N VAL A 344 -2.63 -4.51 5.75
CA VAL A 344 -3.88 -4.59 4.95
C VAL A 344 -5.12 -4.51 5.86
N LYS A 345 -5.08 -5.13 7.05
CA LYS A 345 -6.14 -4.98 8.07
C LYS A 345 -6.26 -3.54 8.56
N TYR A 346 -5.15 -2.82 8.73
CA TYR A 346 -5.15 -1.39 9.08
C TYR A 346 -5.81 -0.54 7.99
N VAL A 347 -5.53 -0.80 6.71
CA VAL A 347 -6.21 -0.11 5.60
C VAL A 347 -7.72 -0.28 5.70
N LYS A 348 -8.19 -1.51 5.90
CA LYS A 348 -9.62 -1.81 6.09
C LYS A 348 -10.19 -1.12 7.31
N GLN A 349 -9.47 -1.12 8.43
CA GLN A 349 -9.91 -0.48 9.67
C GLN A 349 -10.04 1.03 9.54
N MET A 350 -9.16 1.66 8.78
CA MET A 350 -9.23 3.10 8.47
C MET A 350 -10.35 3.46 7.47
N ASN A 351 -11.13 2.49 6.97
CA ASN A 351 -12.13 2.68 5.90
C ASN A 351 -11.52 3.24 4.60
N LEU A 352 -10.23 3.05 4.37
CA LEU A 352 -9.59 3.30 3.09
C LEU A 352 -9.96 2.19 2.11
N ASN A 353 -10.20 2.54 0.85
CA ASN A 353 -10.59 1.60 -0.18
C ASN A 353 -9.52 1.39 -1.25
N CYS A 354 -8.36 2.02 -1.11
CA CYS A 354 -7.30 1.96 -2.11
C CYS A 354 -5.91 2.00 -1.47
N ILE A 355 -4.99 1.24 -2.07
CA ILE A 355 -3.55 1.38 -1.88
C ILE A 355 -2.94 1.76 -3.22
N ARG A 356 -2.09 2.80 -3.25
CA ARG A 356 -1.25 3.12 -4.40
C ARG A 356 0.12 2.50 -4.20
N LEU A 357 0.49 1.63 -5.11
CA LEU A 357 1.83 1.09 -5.22
C LEU A 357 2.63 1.95 -6.20
N GLU A 358 3.65 2.64 -5.71
CA GLU A 358 4.62 3.30 -6.56
C GLU A 358 5.78 2.37 -6.86
N GLY A 359 5.48 1.35 -7.64
CA GLY A 359 6.36 0.24 -7.97
C GLY A 359 5.59 -1.08 -8.09
N PHE A 360 6.26 -2.12 -8.58
CA PHE A 360 5.77 -3.49 -8.51
C PHE A 360 6.24 -4.12 -7.20
N TRP A 361 5.68 -3.62 -6.09
CA TRP A 361 5.98 -4.07 -4.75
C TRP A 361 5.49 -5.50 -4.47
N GLY A 362 6.02 -6.07 -3.42
CA GLY A 362 5.76 -7.44 -3.03
C GLY A 362 6.76 -8.44 -3.64
N LYS A 363 7.32 -9.27 -2.76
CA LYS A 363 8.18 -10.39 -3.17
C LYS A 363 7.38 -11.52 -3.82
N ASP A 364 6.07 -11.60 -3.55
CA ASP A 364 5.13 -12.60 -4.04
C ASP A 364 3.71 -12.01 -4.17
N HIS A 365 2.69 -12.86 -4.27
CA HIS A 365 1.28 -12.45 -4.40
C HIS A 365 0.61 -12.06 -3.07
N LYS A 366 1.26 -12.17 -1.92
CA LYS A 366 0.60 -12.03 -0.60
C LYS A 366 -0.16 -10.72 -0.42
N LEU A 367 0.46 -9.58 -0.75
CA LEU A 367 -0.20 -8.27 -0.68
C LEU A 367 -1.44 -8.20 -1.58
N TYR A 368 -1.31 -8.68 -2.81
CA TYR A 368 -2.37 -8.65 -3.82
C TYR A 368 -3.53 -9.57 -3.43
N ASP A 369 -3.22 -10.78 -2.95
CA ASP A 369 -4.20 -11.76 -2.48
C ASP A 369 -5.04 -11.22 -1.30
N LEU A 370 -4.38 -10.57 -0.34
CA LEU A 370 -5.07 -9.94 0.79
C LEU A 370 -5.95 -8.76 0.34
N CYS A 371 -5.49 -7.95 -0.62
CA CYS A 371 -6.31 -6.88 -1.18
C CYS A 371 -7.53 -7.43 -1.93
N ASP A 372 -7.37 -8.54 -2.66
CA ASP A 372 -8.49 -9.25 -3.29
C ASP A 372 -9.52 -9.74 -2.26
N GLU A 373 -9.06 -10.32 -1.16
CA GLU A 373 -9.90 -10.87 -0.08
C GLU A 373 -10.62 -9.78 0.73
N HIS A 374 -10.00 -8.63 0.89
CA HIS A 374 -10.55 -7.53 1.68
C HIS A 374 -11.26 -6.46 0.86
N GLY A 375 -11.28 -6.56 -0.45
CA GLY A 375 -11.92 -5.57 -1.32
C GLY A 375 -11.19 -4.23 -1.35
N ILE A 376 -9.86 -4.25 -1.32
CA ILE A 376 -9.03 -3.05 -1.39
C ILE A 376 -8.53 -2.87 -2.81
N LEU A 377 -8.82 -1.74 -3.42
CA LEU A 377 -8.37 -1.40 -4.78
C LEU A 377 -6.87 -1.12 -4.81
N LEU A 378 -6.20 -1.53 -5.89
CA LEU A 378 -4.77 -1.31 -6.09
C LEU A 378 -4.51 -0.49 -7.36
N MET A 379 -3.72 0.58 -7.21
CA MET A 379 -3.03 1.25 -8.31
C MET A 379 -1.63 0.66 -8.41
N VAL A 380 -1.24 0.10 -9.55
CA VAL A 380 0.03 -0.63 -9.71
C VAL A 380 0.78 -0.17 -10.95
N GLY A 381 2.09 0.05 -10.82
CA GLY A 381 2.92 0.38 -11.96
C GLY A 381 4.33 0.85 -11.61
N TRP A 382 4.96 1.61 -12.49
CA TRP A 382 6.33 2.06 -12.30
C TRP A 382 6.44 3.22 -11.29
N SER A 383 7.58 3.27 -10.58
CA SER A 383 7.95 4.37 -9.69
C SER A 383 8.61 5.52 -10.46
N CYS A 384 8.76 6.68 -9.80
CA CYS A 384 9.43 7.85 -10.34
C CYS A 384 10.96 7.69 -10.48
N HIS A 385 11.58 6.65 -9.91
CA HIS A 385 13.04 6.49 -9.88
C HIS A 385 13.69 6.52 -11.26
N TRP A 386 13.05 5.89 -12.25
CA TRP A 386 13.60 5.85 -13.61
C TRP A 386 13.37 7.14 -14.38
N GLU A 387 12.66 8.10 -13.78
CA GLU A 387 12.31 9.37 -14.41
C GLU A 387 13.28 10.49 -14.03
N HIS A 388 14.12 10.30 -13.00
CA HIS A 388 15.00 11.33 -12.45
C HIS A 388 16.48 10.93 -12.44
N GLU A 389 17.35 11.85 -12.91
CA GLU A 389 18.80 11.65 -12.99
C GLU A 389 19.42 11.31 -11.63
N ILE A 390 18.92 11.94 -10.55
CA ILE A 390 19.46 11.73 -9.20
C ILE A 390 19.31 10.26 -8.72
N HIS A 391 18.31 9.55 -9.24
CA HIS A 391 18.08 8.13 -8.89
C HIS A 391 18.72 7.19 -9.92
N MET A 392 18.69 7.57 -11.20
CA MET A 392 19.31 6.78 -12.26
C MET A 392 20.85 6.83 -12.23
N GLY A 393 21.42 7.89 -11.67
CA GLY A 393 22.87 8.10 -11.66
C GLY A 393 23.48 8.37 -13.05
N VAL A 394 22.63 8.59 -14.06
CA VAL A 394 23.00 8.96 -15.45
C VAL A 394 21.99 9.99 -15.96
N PRO A 395 22.38 10.83 -16.96
CA PRO A 395 21.46 11.80 -17.55
C PRO A 395 20.20 11.15 -18.11
N VAL A 396 19.05 11.80 -17.88
CA VAL A 396 17.75 11.38 -18.38
C VAL A 396 17.15 12.43 -19.33
N ASN A 397 16.11 12.04 -20.06
CA ASN A 397 15.33 12.97 -20.86
C ASN A 397 14.42 13.80 -19.92
N GLU A 398 14.38 15.12 -20.12
CA GLU A 398 13.58 16.01 -19.26
C GLU A 398 12.09 15.69 -19.27
N ARG A 399 11.53 15.31 -20.43
CA ARG A 399 10.10 15.00 -20.60
C ARG A 399 9.76 13.55 -20.30
N PHE A 400 10.61 12.59 -20.67
CA PHE A 400 10.28 11.17 -20.68
C PHE A 400 11.06 10.34 -19.63
N GLY A 401 12.01 10.94 -18.91
CA GLY A 401 12.82 10.22 -17.93
C GLY A 401 13.92 9.36 -18.57
N GLY A 402 14.31 8.26 -17.92
CA GLY A 402 15.43 7.41 -18.32
C GLY A 402 15.13 6.48 -19.49
N VAL A 403 13.84 6.19 -19.76
CA VAL A 403 13.44 5.21 -20.78
C VAL A 403 13.16 5.90 -22.12
N TYR A 404 14.20 6.27 -22.85
CA TYR A 404 14.06 6.99 -24.13
C TYR A 404 14.91 6.42 -25.29
N LYS A 405 15.83 5.47 -25.00
CA LYS A 405 16.64 4.80 -26.05
C LYS A 405 15.96 3.51 -26.49
N PRO A 406 16.15 3.07 -27.75
CA PRO A 406 15.49 1.85 -28.28
C PRO A 406 15.72 0.60 -27.42
N GLU A 407 16.97 0.39 -26.96
CA GLU A 407 17.32 -0.73 -26.07
C GLU A 407 16.57 -0.66 -24.72
N HIS A 408 16.46 0.54 -24.11
CA HIS A 408 15.71 0.77 -22.88
C HIS A 408 14.22 0.51 -23.08
N ILE A 409 13.64 1.01 -24.19
CA ILE A 409 12.23 0.82 -24.54
C ILE A 409 11.91 -0.67 -24.66
N SER A 410 12.77 -1.44 -25.36
CA SER A 410 12.57 -2.88 -25.52
C SER A 410 12.65 -3.62 -24.18
N HIS A 411 13.64 -3.30 -23.37
CA HIS A 411 13.88 -3.92 -22.07
C HIS A 411 12.72 -3.68 -21.09
N VAL A 412 12.34 -2.42 -20.92
CA VAL A 412 11.27 -2.04 -19.99
C VAL A 412 9.90 -2.53 -20.45
N ALA A 413 9.64 -2.56 -21.77
CA ALA A 413 8.41 -3.13 -22.30
C ALA A 413 8.29 -4.65 -22.04
N GLN A 414 9.39 -5.39 -22.08
CA GLN A 414 9.38 -6.81 -21.70
C GLN A 414 9.14 -7.00 -20.21
N ALA A 415 9.80 -6.20 -19.36
CA ALA A 415 9.54 -6.23 -17.93
C ALA A 415 8.07 -5.91 -17.62
N TRP A 416 7.49 -4.92 -18.33
CA TRP A 416 6.07 -4.59 -18.19
C TRP A 416 5.15 -5.77 -18.57
N GLU A 417 5.43 -6.44 -19.70
CA GLU A 417 4.67 -7.62 -20.11
C GLU A 417 4.71 -8.71 -19.05
N ASP A 418 5.91 -9.01 -18.50
CA ASP A 418 6.08 -9.99 -17.44
C ASP A 418 5.24 -9.65 -16.20
N GLN A 419 5.27 -8.39 -15.75
CA GLN A 419 4.53 -7.95 -14.55
C GLN A 419 3.01 -7.94 -14.77
N VAL A 420 2.54 -7.51 -15.95
CA VAL A 420 1.10 -7.57 -16.28
C VAL A 420 0.61 -9.02 -16.28
N ILE A 421 1.34 -9.95 -16.89
CA ILE A 421 0.98 -11.36 -16.90
C ILE A 421 0.98 -11.94 -15.48
N TRP A 422 1.94 -11.57 -14.65
CA TRP A 422 2.06 -12.02 -13.26
C TRP A 422 0.85 -11.59 -12.41
N LEU A 423 0.37 -10.34 -12.57
CA LEU A 423 -0.63 -9.74 -11.68
C LEU A 423 -2.06 -9.64 -12.23
N ARG A 424 -2.29 -9.86 -13.53
CA ARG A 424 -3.58 -9.55 -14.22
C ARG A 424 -4.80 -10.27 -13.66
N ASN A 425 -4.64 -11.39 -12.94
CA ASN A 425 -5.75 -12.15 -12.36
C ASN A 425 -6.27 -11.53 -11.05
N HIS A 426 -5.57 -10.57 -10.43
CA HIS A 426 -6.02 -9.90 -9.21
C HIS A 426 -7.15 -8.92 -9.50
N PRO A 427 -8.37 -9.16 -8.99
CA PRO A 427 -9.51 -8.25 -9.20
C PRO A 427 -9.34 -6.91 -8.51
N SER A 428 -8.53 -6.82 -7.45
CA SER A 428 -8.21 -5.60 -6.71
C SER A 428 -7.48 -4.56 -7.56
N ILE A 429 -6.65 -4.96 -8.52
CA ILE A 429 -5.96 -4.02 -9.40
C ILE A 429 -6.99 -3.39 -10.33
N PHE A 430 -7.27 -2.10 -10.17
CA PHE A 430 -8.28 -1.38 -10.96
C PHE A 430 -7.67 -0.50 -12.05
N VAL A 431 -6.39 -0.14 -11.93
CA VAL A 431 -5.68 0.68 -12.91
C VAL A 431 -4.19 0.33 -12.94
N TRP A 432 -3.63 0.28 -14.14
CA TRP A 432 -2.21 0.21 -14.38
C TRP A 432 -1.63 1.63 -14.50
N THR A 433 -0.51 1.92 -13.83
CA THR A 433 0.17 3.22 -13.90
C THR A 433 1.49 3.05 -14.63
N VAL A 434 1.58 3.52 -15.87
CA VAL A 434 2.74 3.25 -16.74
C VAL A 434 3.90 4.22 -16.54
N ALA A 435 3.68 5.30 -15.81
CA ALA A 435 4.69 6.26 -15.34
C ALA A 435 4.18 6.98 -14.09
N SER A 436 5.05 7.64 -13.35
CA SER A 436 4.74 8.41 -12.14
C SER A 436 4.68 9.93 -12.42
N ASP A 437 5.83 10.61 -12.41
CA ASP A 437 5.92 12.07 -12.51
C ASP A 437 5.93 12.57 -13.95
N LYS A 438 6.33 11.73 -14.87
CA LYS A 438 6.47 12.02 -16.30
C LYS A 438 5.53 11.16 -17.14
N VAL A 439 5.60 11.30 -18.45
CA VAL A 439 4.87 10.42 -19.39
C VAL A 439 5.86 9.53 -20.13
N PRO A 440 5.46 8.31 -20.54
CA PRO A 440 6.31 7.49 -21.37
C PRO A 440 6.50 8.12 -22.76
N ILE A 441 7.65 7.88 -23.37
CA ILE A 441 7.86 8.20 -24.79
C ILE A 441 6.87 7.41 -25.65
N THR A 442 6.43 8.00 -26.77
CA THR A 442 5.35 7.47 -27.64
C THR A 442 5.54 5.99 -28.00
N GLU A 443 6.78 5.58 -28.35
CA GLU A 443 7.09 4.20 -28.72
C GLU A 443 6.93 3.22 -27.55
N LEU A 444 7.24 3.65 -26.32
CA LEU A 444 7.06 2.85 -25.12
C LEU A 444 5.60 2.74 -24.72
N GLU A 445 4.87 3.85 -24.77
CA GLU A 445 3.44 3.84 -24.47
C GLU A 445 2.67 2.94 -25.44
N GLN A 446 3.01 2.94 -26.74
CA GLN A 446 2.39 2.04 -27.70
C GLN A 446 2.63 0.56 -27.33
N LYS A 447 3.84 0.20 -26.86
CA LYS A 447 4.13 -1.17 -26.39
C LYS A 447 3.31 -1.55 -25.17
N TYR A 448 3.06 -0.62 -24.25
CA TYR A 448 2.17 -0.84 -23.11
C TYR A 448 0.73 -1.08 -23.57
N ILE A 449 0.22 -0.26 -24.51
CA ILE A 449 -1.12 -0.42 -25.08
C ILE A 449 -1.25 -1.79 -25.76
N ASP A 450 -0.24 -2.20 -26.53
CA ASP A 450 -0.22 -3.52 -27.20
C ASP A 450 -0.23 -4.66 -26.16
N THR A 451 0.50 -4.50 -25.05
CA THR A 451 0.50 -5.45 -23.93
C THR A 451 -0.89 -5.56 -23.28
N PHE A 452 -1.57 -4.43 -23.03
CA PHE A 452 -2.93 -4.44 -22.49
C PHE A 452 -3.92 -5.11 -23.45
N ALA A 453 -3.87 -4.76 -24.72
CA ALA A 453 -4.77 -5.36 -25.72
C ALA A 453 -4.61 -6.89 -25.80
N LYS A 454 -3.40 -7.38 -25.64
CA LYS A 454 -3.07 -8.80 -25.73
C LYS A 454 -3.31 -9.57 -24.44
N TYR A 455 -2.91 -9.00 -23.30
CA TYR A 455 -2.81 -9.77 -22.05
C TYR A 455 -3.78 -9.32 -20.95
N ASP A 456 -4.21 -8.04 -20.91
CA ASP A 456 -5.16 -7.55 -19.92
C ASP A 456 -6.06 -6.41 -20.40
N PRO A 457 -7.05 -6.69 -21.27
CA PRO A 457 -7.98 -5.67 -21.74
C PRO A 457 -9.14 -5.39 -20.76
N THR A 458 -8.97 -5.68 -19.47
CA THR A 458 -10.07 -5.69 -18.49
C THR A 458 -10.11 -4.46 -17.59
N ARG A 459 -9.13 -3.58 -17.67
CA ARG A 459 -9.03 -2.37 -16.86
C ARG A 459 -8.31 -1.24 -17.59
N PRO A 460 -8.56 0.03 -17.20
CA PRO A 460 -7.88 1.19 -17.76
C PRO A 460 -6.42 1.28 -17.29
N TYR A 461 -5.66 2.16 -17.96
CA TYR A 461 -4.34 2.59 -17.50
C TYR A 461 -4.27 4.11 -17.35
N LEU A 462 -3.33 4.57 -16.54
CA LEU A 462 -2.88 5.95 -16.44
C LEU A 462 -1.53 6.09 -17.12
N ASN A 463 -1.41 7.05 -18.03
CA ASN A 463 -0.14 7.37 -18.68
C ASN A 463 0.85 8.03 -17.71
N SER A 464 0.35 8.64 -16.62
CA SER A 464 1.14 9.20 -15.51
C SER A 464 0.25 9.35 -14.27
N THR A 465 0.82 9.23 -13.08
CA THR A 465 0.18 9.64 -11.82
C THR A 465 0.40 11.11 -11.51
N GLY A 466 1.36 11.78 -12.17
CA GLY A 466 1.44 13.21 -12.31
C GLY A 466 0.26 13.72 -13.13
N GLY A 467 -0.11 14.95 -13.00
CA GLY A 467 -1.35 15.32 -13.61
C GLY A 467 -1.61 16.77 -13.92
N VAL A 468 -2.72 16.92 -14.59
CA VAL A 468 -3.30 18.22 -14.87
C VAL A 468 -3.95 18.73 -13.60
N GLY A 469 -3.41 19.81 -13.03
CA GLY A 469 -4.10 20.56 -11.99
C GLY A 469 -5.18 21.47 -12.58
N SER A 470 -5.75 22.34 -11.76
CA SER A 470 -6.55 23.44 -12.23
C SER A 470 -5.71 24.35 -13.13
N ASP A 471 -6.32 25.00 -14.10
CA ASP A 471 -5.72 25.79 -15.19
C ASP A 471 -4.61 26.80 -14.84
N GLN A 472 -4.20 26.89 -13.62
CA GLN A 472 -3.36 27.98 -13.17
C GLN A 472 -2.03 27.58 -12.52
N HIS A 473 -1.83 26.37 -11.99
CA HIS A 473 -0.64 26.11 -11.17
C HIS A 473 -0.23 24.64 -11.06
N VAL A 474 -0.16 23.91 -12.17
CA VAL A 474 0.41 22.57 -12.12
C VAL A 474 1.88 22.66 -12.43
N ILE A 475 2.70 22.35 -11.45
CA ILE A 475 4.13 22.11 -11.66
C ILE A 475 4.21 20.92 -12.61
N GLY A 476 4.74 21.13 -13.81
CA GLY A 476 4.89 20.09 -14.83
C GLY A 476 3.63 19.70 -15.60
N SER A 477 2.55 20.47 -15.60
CA SER A 477 1.32 20.11 -16.33
C SER A 477 1.50 19.97 -17.83
N GLU A 478 2.40 20.72 -18.41
CA GLU A 478 2.72 20.61 -19.84
C GLU A 478 3.52 19.35 -20.14
N ASP A 479 4.25 18.81 -19.17
CA ASP A 479 5.12 17.65 -19.32
C ASP A 479 4.40 16.32 -19.15
N VAL A 480 3.22 16.30 -18.51
CA VAL A 480 2.44 15.07 -18.23
C VAL A 480 1.28 14.84 -19.22
N ILE A 481 1.37 15.38 -20.42
CA ILE A 481 0.44 15.12 -21.53
C ILE A 481 1.10 14.16 -22.51
N SER A 482 0.52 12.96 -22.66
CA SER A 482 0.94 11.99 -23.66
C SER A 482 0.49 12.39 -25.07
N GLU A 483 1.31 12.08 -26.06
CA GLU A 483 0.98 12.26 -27.48
C GLU A 483 -0.09 11.26 -27.98
N ILE A 484 -0.23 10.10 -27.32
CA ILE A 484 -1.22 9.06 -27.69
C ILE A 484 -2.50 9.24 -26.87
N SER A 485 -2.38 9.23 -25.54
CA SER A 485 -3.55 9.19 -24.64
C SER A 485 -3.96 10.54 -24.04
N GLY A 486 -3.22 11.60 -24.35
CA GLY A 486 -3.52 12.94 -23.85
C GLY A 486 -3.25 13.11 -22.35
N SER A 487 -4.13 13.87 -21.68
CA SER A 487 -4.04 14.11 -20.23
C SER A 487 -4.32 12.84 -19.42
N SER A 488 -3.60 12.67 -18.32
CA SER A 488 -3.90 11.60 -17.34
C SER A 488 -5.25 11.81 -16.63
N GLY A 489 -5.68 13.06 -16.48
CA GLY A 489 -6.90 13.44 -15.75
C GLY A 489 -6.80 13.34 -14.23
N VAL A 490 -5.60 13.10 -13.70
CA VAL A 490 -5.30 13.07 -12.27
C VAL A 490 -4.29 14.16 -11.93
N LYS A 491 -4.05 14.43 -10.65
CA LYS A 491 -3.09 15.44 -10.21
C LYS A 491 -2.20 14.89 -9.10
N MET A 492 -0.94 15.33 -9.07
CA MET A 492 0.02 15.04 -8.02
C MET A 492 0.64 16.37 -7.60
N LEU A 493 -0.06 17.10 -6.74
CA LEU A 493 0.29 18.47 -6.38
C LEU A 493 0.77 18.64 -4.94
N GLY A 494 0.91 17.53 -4.17
CA GLY A 494 1.00 17.68 -2.72
C GLY A 494 -0.30 18.30 -2.16
N PRO A 495 -0.26 19.00 -1.02
CA PRO A 495 0.92 19.34 -0.20
C PRO A 495 1.68 18.15 0.39
N TYR A 496 2.88 18.42 0.93
CA TYR A 496 3.75 17.42 1.59
C TYR A 496 4.28 17.93 2.94
N ALA A 497 4.06 19.17 3.30
CA ALA A 497 4.44 19.79 4.57
C ALA A 497 3.19 20.23 5.34
N TYR A 498 3.39 20.85 6.53
CA TYR A 498 2.28 21.37 7.32
C TYR A 498 1.28 22.12 6.45
N THR A 499 0.03 21.71 6.52
CA THR A 499 -1.07 22.26 5.75
C THR A 499 -2.27 22.52 6.65
N ALA A 500 -2.72 23.77 6.70
CA ALA A 500 -3.86 24.18 7.51
C ALA A 500 -5.14 23.40 7.13
N PRO A 501 -5.98 22.99 8.08
CA PRO A 501 -7.30 22.38 7.81
C PRO A 501 -8.15 23.18 6.81
N VAL A 502 -8.14 24.49 6.89
CA VAL A 502 -8.89 25.39 5.99
C VAL A 502 -8.45 25.32 4.53
N TYR A 503 -7.18 24.97 4.27
CA TYR A 503 -6.62 24.84 2.92
C TYR A 503 -7.48 23.92 2.04
N TRP A 504 -7.84 22.76 2.56
CA TRP A 504 -8.56 21.74 1.79
C TRP A 504 -9.94 22.20 1.30
N PHE A 505 -10.55 23.13 2.03
CA PHE A 505 -11.91 23.61 1.73
C PHE A 505 -11.91 24.93 0.93
N THR A 506 -10.91 25.78 1.09
CA THR A 506 -10.97 27.18 0.61
C THR A 506 -9.85 27.58 -0.35
N ASP A 507 -8.78 26.82 -0.46
CA ASP A 507 -7.65 27.24 -1.30
C ASP A 507 -8.08 27.44 -2.76
N THR A 508 -7.73 28.60 -3.33
CA THR A 508 -8.01 28.95 -4.71
C THR A 508 -6.79 28.94 -5.60
N LYS A 509 -5.59 28.85 -5.04
CA LYS A 509 -4.33 28.87 -5.78
C LYS A 509 -3.94 27.47 -6.27
N PHE A 510 -3.96 26.48 -5.37
CA PHE A 510 -3.69 25.07 -5.69
C PHE A 510 -4.97 24.22 -5.72
N GLY A 511 -6.10 24.81 -5.31
CA GLY A 511 -7.45 24.31 -5.48
C GLY A 511 -7.98 23.40 -4.37
N GLY A 512 -7.20 23.07 -3.35
CA GLY A 512 -7.67 22.23 -2.23
C GLY A 512 -8.22 20.86 -2.67
N ALA A 513 -9.40 20.49 -2.15
CA ALA A 513 -10.03 19.17 -2.42
C ALA A 513 -10.88 19.19 -3.70
N TYR A 514 -10.30 18.72 -4.82
CA TYR A 514 -11.00 18.52 -6.11
C TYR A 514 -10.26 17.47 -6.96
N GLY A 515 -10.95 16.92 -7.97
CA GLY A 515 -10.38 15.95 -8.91
C GLY A 515 -9.89 14.67 -8.22
N PHE A 516 -8.91 14.01 -8.82
CA PHE A 516 -8.21 12.88 -8.23
C PHE A 516 -6.77 13.30 -7.91
N ASN A 517 -6.47 13.52 -6.62
CA ASN A 517 -5.11 13.76 -6.17
C ASN A 517 -4.46 12.42 -5.80
N THR A 518 -3.48 12.02 -6.60
CA THR A 518 -2.82 10.71 -6.47
C THR A 518 -1.73 10.70 -5.40
N GLU A 519 -1.35 11.89 -4.87
CA GLU A 519 -0.27 12.02 -3.90
C GLU A 519 -0.34 13.36 -3.19
N THR A 520 -0.67 13.33 -1.90
CA THR A 520 -0.80 14.54 -1.07
C THR A 520 -0.84 14.20 0.41
N GLY A 521 -0.48 15.13 1.27
CA GLY A 521 -0.60 14.95 2.72
C GLY A 521 -0.31 16.23 3.51
N PRO A 522 -0.76 16.31 4.79
CA PRO A 522 -0.59 17.49 5.62
C PRO A 522 0.79 17.61 6.27
N GLY A 523 1.78 16.81 5.86
CA GLY A 523 3.17 16.88 6.33
C GLY A 523 3.57 15.71 7.21
N ALA A 524 4.38 16.00 8.25
CA ALA A 524 4.88 14.99 9.18
C ALA A 524 3.74 14.37 10.01
N GLN A 525 3.85 13.06 10.24
CA GLN A 525 3.07 12.30 11.22
C GLN A 525 4.06 11.64 12.16
N ILE A 526 4.28 12.29 13.30
CA ILE A 526 5.29 11.89 14.26
C ILE A 526 4.90 10.55 14.91
N PRO A 527 5.81 9.56 14.98
CA PRO A 527 5.59 8.33 15.74
C PRO A 527 5.32 8.63 17.23
N GLN A 528 4.58 7.76 17.91
CA GLN A 528 4.39 7.88 19.35
C GLN A 528 5.70 7.70 20.12
N LEU A 529 5.75 8.16 21.36
CA LEU A 529 6.95 8.19 22.22
C LEU A 529 7.69 6.85 22.29
N GLU A 530 6.97 5.74 22.39
CA GLU A 530 7.57 4.42 22.49
C GLU A 530 8.35 4.05 21.22
N SER A 531 7.82 4.42 20.06
CA SER A 531 8.48 4.20 18.77
C SER A 531 9.68 5.13 18.59
N LEU A 532 9.57 6.39 19.02
CA LEU A 532 10.70 7.32 19.02
C LEU A 532 11.89 6.77 19.84
N LYS A 533 11.61 6.16 20.98
CA LYS A 533 12.64 5.51 21.83
C LYS A 533 13.28 4.27 21.19
N LYS A 534 12.58 3.62 20.24
CA LYS A 534 13.11 2.47 19.48
C LYS A 534 14.01 2.88 18.32
N MET A 535 13.83 4.09 17.79
CA MET A 535 14.55 4.53 16.59
C MET A 535 15.62 5.58 16.85
N ILE A 536 15.55 6.34 17.94
CA ILE A 536 16.46 7.45 18.24
C ILE A 536 17.31 7.11 19.47
N PRO A 537 18.65 7.29 19.41
CA PRO A 537 19.52 7.14 20.56
C PRO A 537 19.09 8.00 21.75
N GLN A 538 19.18 7.45 22.96
CA GLN A 538 18.69 8.08 24.20
C GLN A 538 19.21 9.51 24.40
N GLU A 539 20.47 9.75 24.08
CA GLU A 539 21.13 11.06 24.22
C GLU A 539 20.70 12.09 23.17
N GLN A 540 20.03 11.64 22.10
CA GLN A 540 19.53 12.49 21.03
C GLN A 540 17.99 12.62 21.03
N LEU A 541 17.31 11.97 21.98
CA LEU A 541 15.83 12.02 22.06
C LEU A 541 15.33 13.42 22.40
N TRP A 542 15.96 14.11 23.36
CA TRP A 542 15.57 15.44 23.73
C TRP A 542 16.73 16.23 24.40
N PRO A 543 17.03 17.49 23.95
CA PRO A 543 16.46 18.10 22.76
C PRO A 543 16.77 17.30 21.49
N MET A 544 15.98 17.51 20.42
CA MET A 544 16.14 16.79 19.15
C MET A 544 17.55 16.93 18.61
N GLY A 545 18.19 15.78 18.34
CA GLY A 545 19.54 15.69 17.77
C GLY A 545 19.54 15.39 16.27
N GLU A 546 20.72 15.10 15.70
CA GLU A 546 20.89 14.84 14.28
C GLU A 546 20.19 13.55 13.82
N ALA A 547 20.04 12.56 14.69
CA ALA A 547 19.30 11.35 14.38
C ALA A 547 17.83 11.64 14.00
N TRP A 548 17.19 12.67 14.59
CA TRP A 548 15.86 13.09 14.18
C TRP A 548 15.83 13.56 12.72
N ASN A 549 16.80 14.37 12.32
CA ASN A 549 16.90 14.86 10.94
C ASN A 549 17.19 13.71 9.97
N PHE A 550 18.04 12.76 10.37
CA PHE A 550 18.32 11.59 9.54
C PHE A 550 17.07 10.75 9.28
N HIS A 551 16.14 10.67 10.24
CA HIS A 551 14.85 10.01 10.12
C HIS A 551 13.72 10.91 9.57
N CYS A 552 14.03 12.11 9.08
CA CYS A 552 13.12 12.93 8.27
C CYS A 552 13.21 12.56 6.77
N GLY A 553 12.71 13.40 5.89
CA GLY A 553 12.83 13.27 4.45
C GLY A 553 14.13 13.84 3.91
N ARG A 554 14.09 14.34 2.67
CA ARG A 554 15.21 15.00 1.99
C ARG A 554 14.82 16.44 1.60
N TYR A 555 15.80 17.25 1.22
CA TYR A 555 15.62 18.62 0.75
C TYR A 555 14.87 19.46 1.82
N GLU A 556 13.77 20.10 1.44
CA GLU A 556 12.94 20.88 2.35
C GLU A 556 12.23 20.07 3.46
N PHE A 557 12.31 18.76 3.41
CA PHE A 557 11.77 17.84 4.43
C PHE A 557 12.88 17.19 5.27
N ALA A 558 14.12 17.71 5.18
CA ALA A 558 15.27 17.16 5.90
C ALA A 558 15.25 17.40 7.41
N ASP A 559 14.27 18.15 7.91
CA ASP A 559 14.06 18.43 9.31
C ASP A 559 12.57 18.63 9.65
N LEU A 560 12.27 18.87 10.93
CA LEU A 560 10.91 19.11 11.42
C LEU A 560 10.58 20.61 11.57
N SER A 561 11.40 21.52 11.07
CA SER A 561 11.25 22.97 11.33
C SER A 561 9.87 23.52 10.97
N ARG A 562 9.28 23.08 9.85
CA ARG A 562 7.92 23.49 9.44
C ARG A 562 6.85 22.95 10.38
N PHE A 563 7.01 21.71 10.86
CA PHE A 563 6.09 21.10 11.79
C PHE A 563 6.19 21.72 13.18
N THR A 564 7.41 21.88 13.71
CA THR A 564 7.63 22.46 15.03
C THR A 564 7.23 23.93 15.09
N LYS A 565 7.49 24.71 14.02
CA LYS A 565 6.99 26.09 13.92
C LYS A 565 5.46 26.14 14.05
N ALA A 566 4.76 25.28 13.33
CA ALA A 566 3.30 25.24 13.41
C ALA A 566 2.83 24.80 14.80
N MET A 567 3.52 23.86 15.44
CA MET A 567 3.26 23.41 16.81
C MET A 567 3.41 24.58 17.80
N ASP A 568 4.51 25.31 17.72
CA ASP A 568 4.79 26.43 18.61
C ASP A 568 3.72 27.53 18.49
N GLU A 569 3.30 27.84 17.28
CA GLU A 569 2.29 28.85 17.00
C GLU A 569 0.88 28.41 17.44
N LYS A 570 0.56 27.12 17.32
CA LYS A 570 -0.79 26.60 17.62
C LYS A 570 -0.94 26.13 19.06
N TYR A 571 0.02 25.36 19.57
CA TYR A 571 -0.06 24.67 20.86
C TYR A 571 0.92 25.23 21.91
N GLY A 572 1.81 26.15 21.50
CA GLY A 572 2.96 26.61 22.28
C GLY A 572 4.12 25.62 22.26
N ALA A 573 5.36 26.15 22.39
CA ALA A 573 6.57 25.34 22.38
C ALA A 573 6.57 24.27 23.49
N PRO A 574 6.92 23.01 23.18
CA PRO A 574 6.98 21.95 24.19
C PRO A 574 8.25 22.07 25.05
N SER A 575 8.13 21.78 26.34
CA SER A 575 9.24 21.84 27.32
C SER A 575 9.90 20.48 27.59
N SER A 576 9.29 19.38 27.14
CA SER A 576 9.78 18.02 27.28
C SER A 576 9.37 17.14 26.10
N LEU A 577 10.00 15.95 26.00
CA LEU A 577 9.69 14.98 24.97
C LEU A 577 8.24 14.46 25.08
N GLU A 578 7.73 14.24 26.29
CA GLU A 578 6.36 13.81 26.54
C GLU A 578 5.35 14.88 26.13
N GLU A 579 5.67 16.15 26.39
CA GLU A 579 4.85 17.25 25.95
C GLU A 579 4.86 17.40 24.41
N PHE A 580 6.03 17.22 23.81
CA PHE A 580 6.18 17.20 22.34
C PHE A 580 5.33 16.08 21.73
N ASP A 581 5.44 14.84 22.20
CA ASP A 581 4.64 13.72 21.71
C ASP A 581 3.13 14.01 21.81
N ARG A 582 2.67 14.44 22.98
CA ARG A 582 1.24 14.77 23.18
C ARG A 582 0.73 15.81 22.19
N LYS A 583 1.51 16.89 21.96
CA LYS A 583 1.17 17.95 20.98
C LYS A 583 1.27 17.45 19.55
N ALA A 584 2.27 16.60 19.25
CA ALA A 584 2.44 16.00 17.94
C ALA A 584 1.27 15.07 17.58
N GLN A 585 0.79 14.25 18.52
CA GLN A 585 -0.36 13.40 18.27
C GLN A 585 -1.65 14.23 18.08
N ALA A 586 -1.83 15.32 18.81
CA ALA A 586 -2.93 16.24 18.56
C ALA A 586 -2.86 16.85 17.14
N MET A 587 -1.68 17.30 16.72
CA MET A 587 -1.48 17.79 15.35
C MET A 587 -1.69 16.70 14.30
N ASN A 588 -1.17 15.50 14.51
CA ASN A 588 -1.39 14.35 13.61
C ASN A 588 -2.89 14.12 13.37
N TYR A 589 -3.69 14.19 14.45
CA TYR A 589 -5.15 14.01 14.36
C TYR A 589 -5.82 15.18 13.64
N GLU A 590 -5.52 16.41 14.07
CA GLU A 590 -6.13 17.64 13.57
C GLU A 590 -5.87 17.87 12.09
N LEU A 591 -4.66 17.56 11.61
CA LEU A 591 -4.25 17.85 10.25
C LEU A 591 -4.71 16.78 9.25
N MET A 592 -4.74 15.50 9.65
CA MET A 592 -5.07 14.40 8.73
C MET A 592 -6.56 14.34 8.39
N ARG A 593 -7.43 14.50 9.38
CA ARG A 593 -8.87 14.37 9.21
C ARG A 593 -9.45 15.30 8.14
N PRO A 594 -9.18 16.62 8.14
CA PRO A 594 -9.81 17.57 7.22
C PRO A 594 -9.49 17.30 5.76
N MET A 595 -8.33 16.71 5.45
CA MET A 595 -7.96 16.33 4.09
C MET A 595 -8.97 15.35 3.50
N PHE A 596 -9.21 14.23 4.15
CA PHE A 596 -10.17 13.24 3.66
C PHE A 596 -11.62 13.76 3.71
N GLU A 597 -11.97 14.49 4.77
CA GLU A 597 -13.30 15.08 4.93
C GLU A 597 -13.64 16.05 3.80
N ALA A 598 -12.70 16.89 3.39
CA ALA A 598 -12.91 17.86 2.33
C ALA A 598 -13.21 17.21 0.97
N PHE A 599 -12.51 16.12 0.63
CA PHE A 599 -12.78 15.37 -0.61
C PHE A 599 -14.17 14.73 -0.58
N GLN A 600 -14.64 14.27 0.57
CA GLN A 600 -15.98 13.73 0.73
C GLN A 600 -17.06 14.82 0.69
N VAL A 601 -16.83 15.97 1.33
CA VAL A 601 -17.73 17.13 1.23
C VAL A 601 -17.85 17.58 -0.24
N ASN A 602 -16.74 17.55 -0.97
CA ASN A 602 -16.63 17.99 -2.37
C ASN A 602 -16.89 16.85 -3.40
N LYS A 603 -17.64 15.81 -3.09
CA LYS A 603 -17.95 14.68 -4.01
C LYS A 603 -18.36 15.08 -5.43
N LYS A 604 -18.98 16.25 -5.61
CA LYS A 604 -19.35 16.79 -6.94
C LYS A 604 -18.16 17.31 -7.75
N LYS A 605 -17.00 17.51 -7.12
CA LYS A 605 -15.77 18.06 -7.72
C LYS A 605 -14.60 17.10 -7.60
N SER A 606 -14.66 16.08 -6.72
CA SER A 606 -13.58 15.17 -6.43
C SER A 606 -13.90 13.74 -6.84
N THR A 607 -12.89 13.01 -7.27
CA THR A 607 -12.99 11.61 -7.68
C THR A 607 -12.03 10.71 -6.91
N GLY A 608 -11.03 11.29 -6.23
CA GLY A 608 -10.11 10.50 -5.41
C GLY A 608 -9.07 11.32 -4.65
N ILE A 609 -8.58 10.72 -3.59
CA ILE A 609 -7.50 11.22 -2.72
C ILE A 609 -6.63 10.06 -2.28
N VAL A 610 -5.30 10.21 -2.41
CA VAL A 610 -4.31 9.27 -1.91
C VAL A 610 -3.35 10.01 -1.00
N GLN A 611 -3.36 9.66 0.29
CA GLN A 611 -2.40 10.15 1.27
C GLN A 611 -0.99 9.70 0.91
N TRP A 612 -0.06 10.60 0.92
CA TRP A 612 1.35 10.32 0.87
C TRP A 612 1.95 10.36 2.28
N MET A 613 2.21 9.19 2.97
CA MET A 613 2.02 7.81 2.55
C MET A 613 1.17 7.06 3.58
N LEU A 614 0.91 5.75 3.32
CA LEU A 614 0.25 4.83 4.24
C LEU A 614 1.18 4.40 5.36
N ASN A 615 2.34 3.83 4.95
CA ASN A 615 3.29 3.14 5.80
C ASN A 615 4.72 3.71 5.66
N ALA A 616 5.66 3.07 6.29
CA ALA A 616 7.06 3.47 6.31
C ALA A 616 7.96 2.32 5.85
N ALA A 617 8.84 2.59 4.88
CA ALA A 617 9.89 1.65 4.45
C ALA A 617 10.98 1.46 5.52
N TRP A 618 11.11 2.44 6.42
CA TRP A 618 12.05 2.47 7.53
C TRP A 618 11.50 3.40 8.61
N PRO A 619 12.01 3.40 9.87
CA PRO A 619 11.55 4.33 10.89
C PRO A 619 11.72 5.79 10.45
N LYS A 620 10.65 6.57 10.40
CA LYS A 620 10.67 7.95 9.90
C LYS A 620 9.66 8.86 10.60
N MET A 621 9.82 10.18 10.39
CA MET A 621 8.99 11.24 10.97
C MET A 621 7.87 11.71 10.02
N TYR A 622 8.02 11.48 8.72
CA TYR A 622 7.13 11.99 7.68
C TYR A 622 6.28 10.90 7.03
N TRP A 623 5.06 11.26 6.65
CA TRP A 623 4.21 10.56 5.68
C TRP A 623 3.88 9.12 6.05
N GLN A 624 3.17 8.94 7.15
CA GLN A 624 2.71 7.63 7.62
C GLN A 624 1.44 7.75 8.45
N LEU A 625 0.56 6.76 8.39
CA LEU A 625 -0.63 6.68 9.25
C LEU A 625 -0.37 5.84 10.49
N TYR A 626 0.48 4.86 10.36
CA TYR A 626 1.09 4.07 11.44
C TYR A 626 2.60 3.99 11.16
N ASP A 627 3.39 3.87 12.19
CA ASP A 627 4.83 3.89 12.05
C ASP A 627 5.43 2.55 11.62
N TYR A 628 6.74 2.54 11.38
CA TYR A 628 7.49 1.35 10.96
C TYR A 628 7.27 0.13 11.86
N TYR A 629 7.05 0.34 13.14
CA TYR A 629 6.82 -0.73 14.13
C TYR A 629 5.36 -1.20 14.20
N LEU A 630 4.52 -0.77 13.26
CA LEU A 630 3.09 -1.02 13.22
C LEU A 630 2.31 -0.40 14.40
N ASN A 631 2.81 0.71 14.94
CA ASN A 631 2.12 1.45 15.98
C ASN A 631 1.25 2.56 15.35
N PRO A 632 -0.11 2.47 15.45
CA PRO A 632 -0.98 3.50 14.90
C PRO A 632 -0.74 4.86 15.55
N THR A 633 -0.54 5.90 14.75
CA THR A 633 -0.49 7.29 15.23
C THR A 633 -1.91 7.85 15.39
N ALA A 634 -2.04 9.04 15.97
CA ALA A 634 -3.34 9.72 16.02
C ALA A 634 -3.90 10.04 14.61
N ALA A 635 -3.03 10.16 13.58
CA ALA A 635 -3.45 10.31 12.18
C ALA A 635 -4.21 9.09 11.65
N PHE A 636 -3.89 7.89 12.13
CA PHE A 636 -4.60 6.65 11.80
C PHE A 636 -6.09 6.76 12.19
N TYR A 637 -6.37 7.12 13.45
CA TYR A 637 -7.73 7.23 13.95
C TYR A 637 -8.48 8.44 13.39
N ALA A 638 -7.77 9.51 13.09
CA ALA A 638 -8.29 10.65 12.34
C ALA A 638 -8.77 10.23 10.93
N THR A 639 -7.97 9.42 10.23
CA THR A 639 -8.33 8.84 8.91
C THR A 639 -9.53 7.90 9.04
N GLN A 640 -9.54 7.03 10.05
CA GLN A 640 -10.65 6.12 10.32
C GLN A 640 -11.98 6.88 10.47
N LYS A 641 -12.00 7.94 11.28
CA LYS A 641 -13.18 8.79 11.47
C LYS A 641 -13.60 9.52 10.21
N ALA A 642 -12.62 10.13 9.51
CA ALA A 642 -12.87 10.87 8.28
C ALA A 642 -13.44 9.98 7.17
N CYS A 643 -13.01 8.72 7.08
CA CYS A 643 -13.37 7.81 5.99
C CYS A 643 -14.60 6.94 6.27
N LEU A 644 -15.30 7.14 7.40
CA LEU A 644 -16.54 6.42 7.70
C LEU A 644 -17.56 6.58 6.56
N PRO A 645 -18.30 5.52 6.22
CA PRO A 645 -19.26 5.57 5.11
C PRO A 645 -20.51 6.44 5.41
N LEU A 646 -20.78 6.68 6.68
CA LEU A 646 -21.81 7.62 7.15
C LEU A 646 -21.20 8.48 8.26
N SER A 647 -21.16 9.80 8.08
CA SER A 647 -20.50 10.69 9.03
C SER A 647 -21.06 12.11 8.99
N LEU A 648 -20.75 12.86 10.04
CA LEU A 648 -20.92 14.30 10.11
C LEU A 648 -19.56 14.98 10.07
N VAL A 649 -19.41 16.02 9.27
CA VAL A 649 -18.17 16.73 9.02
C VAL A 649 -18.35 18.22 9.26
N TYR A 650 -17.38 18.85 9.96
CA TYR A 650 -17.27 20.29 10.04
C TYR A 650 -16.45 20.84 8.87
N ASN A 651 -17.05 21.68 8.05
CA ASN A 651 -16.36 22.36 6.95
C ASN A 651 -15.69 23.64 7.46
N TYR A 652 -14.38 23.64 7.48
CA TYR A 652 -13.57 24.80 7.94
C TYR A 652 -13.71 26.04 7.06
N GLY A 653 -14.18 25.88 5.81
CA GLY A 653 -14.34 27.00 4.86
C GLY A 653 -15.61 27.81 5.08
N ASP A 654 -16.74 27.16 5.19
CA ASP A 654 -18.06 27.79 5.30
C ASP A 654 -18.71 27.62 6.69
N LYS A 655 -18.07 26.91 7.60
CA LYS A 655 -18.52 26.63 8.98
C LYS A 655 -19.87 25.87 9.07
N HIS A 656 -20.21 25.16 8.02
CA HIS A 656 -21.39 24.29 8.02
C HIS A 656 -21.04 22.88 8.50
N ILE A 657 -22.01 22.22 9.07
CA ILE A 657 -22.00 20.78 9.30
C ILE A 657 -22.57 20.09 8.07
N TYR A 658 -21.77 19.19 7.51
CA TYR A 658 -22.15 18.34 6.39
C TYR A 658 -22.41 16.92 6.86
N ALA A 659 -23.39 16.28 6.25
CA ALA A 659 -23.63 14.86 6.39
C ALA A 659 -23.18 14.14 5.12
N ILE A 660 -22.43 13.07 5.28
CA ILE A 660 -21.82 12.28 4.20
C ILE A 660 -22.48 10.90 4.13
N ASN A 661 -22.79 10.45 2.92
CA ASN A 661 -23.20 9.09 2.61
C ASN A 661 -22.36 8.55 1.44
N ASP A 662 -21.50 7.55 1.72
CA ASP A 662 -20.71 6.81 0.71
C ASP A 662 -21.39 5.51 0.27
N ARG A 663 -22.56 5.20 0.84
CA ARG A 663 -23.32 4.00 0.51
C ARG A 663 -24.19 4.21 -0.73
N GLN A 664 -24.58 3.11 -1.37
CA GLN A 664 -25.45 3.12 -2.55
C GLN A 664 -26.95 3.15 -2.22
N GLY A 665 -27.31 3.22 -0.95
CA GLY A 665 -28.68 3.30 -0.48
C GLY A 665 -29.01 4.68 0.06
N THR A 666 -30.33 5.01 0.03
CA THR A 666 -30.86 6.18 0.72
C THR A 666 -30.88 5.88 2.21
N GLU A 667 -30.36 6.80 3.01
CA GLU A 667 -30.37 6.72 4.47
C GLU A 667 -31.44 7.68 5.01
N GLU A 668 -32.49 7.10 5.60
CA GLU A 668 -33.67 7.85 6.06
C GLU A 668 -33.72 8.04 7.56
N LYS A 669 -34.34 9.14 7.99
CA LYS A 669 -34.62 9.43 9.40
C LYS A 669 -33.36 9.45 10.27
N LEU A 670 -32.31 10.05 9.74
CA LEU A 670 -31.10 10.32 10.49
C LEU A 670 -31.29 11.56 11.36
N THR A 671 -30.57 11.60 12.49
CA THR A 671 -30.52 12.78 13.37
C THR A 671 -29.06 13.16 13.60
N ALA A 672 -28.70 14.39 13.26
CA ALA A 672 -27.44 15.00 13.72
C ALA A 672 -27.68 15.67 15.08
N HIS A 673 -26.92 15.23 16.08
CA HIS A 673 -26.86 15.90 17.39
C HIS A 673 -25.55 16.68 17.45
N ILE A 674 -25.65 17.99 17.53
CA ILE A 674 -24.55 18.94 17.41
C ILE A 674 -24.44 19.71 18.70
N ARG A 675 -23.27 19.72 19.35
CA ARG A 675 -23.03 20.40 20.62
C ARG A 675 -21.73 21.19 20.55
N VAL A 676 -21.69 22.37 21.16
CA VAL A 676 -20.49 23.20 21.23
C VAL A 676 -20.21 23.52 22.70
N TYR A 677 -18.94 23.37 23.09
CA TYR A 677 -18.50 23.58 24.47
C TYR A 677 -17.34 24.57 24.51
N SER A 678 -17.31 25.38 25.59
CA SER A 678 -16.14 26.18 25.96
C SER A 678 -14.97 25.29 26.38
N ILE A 679 -13.76 25.86 26.50
CA ILE A 679 -12.58 25.16 27.03
C ILE A 679 -12.85 24.64 28.48
N GLY A 680 -13.66 25.30 29.26
CA GLY A 680 -14.10 24.89 30.60
C GLY A 680 -15.21 23.84 30.61
N SER A 681 -15.61 23.34 29.43
CA SER A 681 -16.67 22.31 29.26
C SER A 681 -18.12 22.81 29.51
N GLU A 682 -18.35 24.13 29.50
CA GLU A 682 -19.66 24.70 29.49
C GLU A 682 -20.32 24.50 28.12
N MET A 683 -21.54 23.97 28.06
CA MET A 683 -22.29 23.80 26.81
C MET A 683 -22.84 25.14 26.34
N LEU A 684 -22.34 25.62 25.20
CA LEU A 684 -22.68 26.93 24.63
C LEU A 684 -23.77 26.84 23.55
N PHE A 685 -23.89 25.66 22.92
CA PHE A 685 -24.89 25.42 21.88
C PHE A 685 -25.26 23.94 21.82
N GLU A 686 -26.51 23.66 21.54
CA GLU A 686 -27.03 22.33 21.27
C GLU A 686 -28.13 22.40 20.22
N ASP A 687 -28.11 21.53 19.21
CA ASP A 687 -29.19 21.36 18.24
C ASP A 687 -29.31 19.92 17.77
N LYS A 688 -30.51 19.54 17.31
CA LYS A 688 -30.82 18.22 16.75
C LYS A 688 -31.55 18.41 15.44
N VAL A 689 -30.87 18.07 14.35
CA VAL A 689 -31.38 18.21 12.99
C VAL A 689 -31.74 16.83 12.40
N ASN A 690 -33.00 16.69 11.98
CA ASN A 690 -33.48 15.47 11.30
C ASN A 690 -33.38 15.63 9.81
N PHE A 691 -32.87 14.61 9.11
CA PHE A 691 -32.65 14.66 7.66
C PHE A 691 -32.66 13.27 7.02
N THR A 692 -32.61 13.29 5.68
CA THR A 692 -32.42 12.12 4.82
C THR A 692 -31.23 12.38 3.91
N LEU A 693 -30.42 11.36 3.62
CA LEU A 693 -29.31 11.39 2.69
C LEU A 693 -29.58 10.50 1.48
N ASP A 694 -29.38 11.06 0.29
CA ASP A 694 -29.39 10.31 -0.96
C ASP A 694 -28.16 9.39 -1.04
N PRO A 695 -28.18 8.35 -1.90
CA PRO A 695 -27.01 7.54 -2.17
C PRO A 695 -25.83 8.38 -2.65
N ASP A 696 -24.62 8.00 -2.25
CA ASP A 696 -23.35 8.64 -2.65
C ASP A 696 -23.42 10.18 -2.64
N SER A 697 -23.79 10.77 -1.49
CA SER A 697 -24.09 12.19 -1.38
C SER A 697 -23.37 12.90 -0.23
N SER A 698 -23.25 14.20 -0.38
CA SER A 698 -22.83 15.15 0.66
C SER A 698 -23.88 16.26 0.75
N LYS A 699 -24.35 16.56 1.97
CA LYS A 699 -25.41 17.53 2.23
C LYS A 699 -25.08 18.43 3.42
N SER A 700 -25.10 19.75 3.20
CA SER A 700 -25.07 20.71 4.29
C SER A 700 -26.39 20.65 5.07
N ILE A 701 -26.29 20.52 6.39
CA ILE A 701 -27.44 20.33 7.29
C ILE A 701 -27.62 21.46 8.31
N LEU A 702 -26.56 22.14 8.71
CA LEU A 702 -26.60 23.23 9.67
C LEU A 702 -25.43 24.19 9.45
N GLU A 703 -25.67 25.48 9.50
CA GLU A 703 -24.62 26.51 9.65
C GLU A 703 -24.38 26.80 11.13
N LEU A 704 -23.15 26.62 11.58
CA LEU A 704 -22.74 26.92 12.95
C LEU A 704 -22.53 28.42 13.17
N GLY A 705 -23.34 29.29 12.75
CA GLY A 705 -23.32 30.75 12.86
C GLY A 705 -22.40 31.39 13.92
N LYS A 706 -22.57 32.65 14.21
CA LYS A 706 -21.80 33.33 15.26
C LYS A 706 -22.33 32.92 16.64
N LEU A 707 -21.65 32.03 17.30
CA LEU A 707 -21.96 31.60 18.67
C LEU A 707 -21.44 32.63 19.69
N LYS A 708 -22.19 32.81 20.79
CA LYS A 708 -21.76 33.66 21.89
C LYS A 708 -21.02 32.84 22.95
N GLY A 709 -20.10 33.46 23.68
CA GLY A 709 -19.40 32.85 24.79
C GLY A 709 -18.27 31.86 24.38
N LEU A 710 -17.90 31.80 23.12
CA LEU A 710 -16.75 31.00 22.69
C LEU A 710 -15.46 31.46 23.41
N THR A 711 -14.70 30.48 23.90
CA THR A 711 -13.31 30.66 24.34
C THR A 711 -12.39 30.67 23.13
N THR A 712 -11.13 31.09 23.27
CA THR A 712 -10.18 31.09 22.14
C THR A 712 -10.11 29.70 21.51
N THR A 713 -9.94 28.68 22.32
CA THR A 713 -10.14 27.26 21.92
C THR A 713 -11.51 26.79 22.42
N TYR A 714 -12.29 26.12 21.58
CA TYR A 714 -13.58 25.55 21.92
C TYR A 714 -13.78 24.19 21.24
N PHE A 715 -14.75 23.42 21.69
CA PHE A 715 -15.00 22.07 21.20
C PHE A 715 -16.33 21.97 20.46
N VAL A 716 -16.32 21.16 19.39
CA VAL A 716 -17.54 20.78 18.65
C VAL A 716 -17.68 19.28 18.65
N ASP A 717 -18.76 18.77 19.24
CA ASP A 717 -19.10 17.36 19.28
C ASP A 717 -20.26 17.09 18.31
N LEU A 718 -20.05 16.17 17.37
CA LEU A 718 -21.00 15.78 16.34
C LEU A 718 -21.33 14.30 16.52
N ARG A 719 -22.63 13.97 16.68
CA ARG A 719 -23.13 12.60 16.78
C ARG A 719 -24.17 12.35 15.70
N LEU A 720 -23.94 11.35 14.87
CA LEU A 720 -24.93 10.88 13.90
C LEU A 720 -25.71 9.72 14.49
N LEU A 721 -27.02 9.88 14.59
CA LEU A 721 -27.92 8.88 15.18
C LEU A 721 -28.84 8.31 14.09
N ASP A 722 -29.15 7.03 14.21
CA ASP A 722 -30.16 6.36 13.40
C ASP A 722 -31.58 6.69 13.85
N LYS A 723 -32.58 6.14 13.16
CA LYS A 723 -34.00 6.29 13.45
C LYS A 723 -34.42 5.79 14.85
N THR A 724 -33.61 5.01 15.53
CA THR A 724 -33.85 4.47 16.86
C THR A 724 -33.14 5.27 17.94
N GLY A 725 -32.32 6.24 17.57
CA GLY A 725 -31.50 7.05 18.46
C GLY A 725 -30.15 6.42 18.80
N VAL A 726 -29.77 5.33 18.13
CA VAL A 726 -28.45 4.69 18.29
C VAL A 726 -27.42 5.48 17.50
N GLU A 727 -26.24 5.73 18.12
CA GLU A 727 -25.12 6.41 17.50
C GLU A 727 -24.50 5.55 16.38
N ILE A 728 -24.45 6.08 15.17
CA ILE A 728 -23.83 5.47 13.99
C ILE A 728 -22.36 5.88 13.90
N SER A 729 -22.09 7.17 14.14
CA SER A 729 -20.75 7.75 14.08
C SER A 729 -20.66 9.00 14.94
N ASN A 730 -19.44 9.33 15.33
CA ASN A 730 -19.13 10.55 16.05
C ASN A 730 -17.87 11.20 15.51
N ASN A 731 -17.83 12.54 15.61
CA ASN A 731 -16.65 13.35 15.34
C ASN A 731 -16.52 14.42 16.42
N PHE A 732 -15.27 14.68 16.83
CA PHE A 732 -14.98 15.67 17.86
C PHE A 732 -13.90 16.62 17.35
N TYR A 733 -14.19 17.92 17.32
CA TYR A 733 -13.29 18.97 16.84
C TYR A 733 -12.89 19.89 17.99
N TRP A 734 -11.63 20.33 17.97
CA TRP A 734 -11.21 21.51 18.71
C TRP A 734 -10.90 22.60 17.69
N LEU A 735 -11.51 23.74 17.88
CA LEU A 735 -11.50 24.87 16.96
C LEU A 735 -11.04 26.13 17.69
N SER A 736 -10.60 27.11 16.94
CA SER A 736 -10.13 28.37 17.46
C SER A 736 -10.97 29.54 16.95
N THR A 737 -11.20 30.54 17.81
CA THR A 737 -11.76 31.84 17.40
C THR A 737 -10.74 32.70 16.66
N LYS A 738 -9.44 32.38 16.79
CA LYS A 738 -8.36 32.92 15.94
C LYS A 738 -8.31 32.03 14.69
N GLU A 739 -8.93 32.50 13.62
CA GLU A 739 -9.04 31.74 12.38
C GLU A 739 -7.67 31.60 11.70
N GLU A 740 -7.42 30.43 11.12
CA GLU A 740 -6.24 30.19 10.31
C GLU A 740 -6.41 30.87 8.96
N VAL A 741 -5.39 31.62 8.52
CA VAL A 741 -5.44 32.42 7.28
C VAL A 741 -4.32 31.98 6.35
N LEU A 742 -4.69 31.65 5.11
CA LEU A 742 -3.75 31.27 4.06
C LEU A 742 -3.02 32.51 3.51
N ASP A 743 -1.73 32.36 3.19
CA ASP A 743 -0.88 33.40 2.63
C ASP A 743 -0.77 33.26 1.10
N TYR A 744 -1.69 33.88 0.38
CA TYR A 744 -1.69 33.89 -1.08
C TYR A 744 -0.58 34.73 -1.70
N GLU A 745 0.11 35.57 -0.91
CA GLU A 745 1.18 36.48 -1.34
C GLU A 745 2.57 35.90 -1.05
N ALA A 746 2.66 34.74 -0.37
CA ALA A 746 3.93 34.12 -0.06
C ALA A 746 4.72 33.79 -1.33
N ASP A 747 6.00 34.16 -1.33
CA ASP A 747 6.95 33.70 -2.34
C ASP A 747 7.37 32.25 -1.99
N LEU A 748 6.88 31.32 -2.76
CA LEU A 748 7.05 29.89 -2.48
C LEU A 748 8.22 29.26 -3.25
N GLY A 749 8.84 30.05 -4.14
CA GLY A 749 9.87 29.51 -5.04
C GLY A 749 9.32 28.52 -6.08
N PRO A 750 10.20 27.81 -6.79
CA PRO A 750 9.78 26.92 -7.90
C PRO A 750 9.12 25.61 -7.47
N PHE A 751 9.25 25.22 -6.19
CA PHE A 751 8.70 23.95 -5.65
C PHE A 751 7.61 24.21 -4.63
N ALA A 752 6.57 24.95 -5.02
CA ALA A 752 5.44 25.24 -4.17
C ALA A 752 4.33 24.21 -4.37
N PHE A 753 3.96 23.50 -3.32
CA PHE A 753 2.94 22.44 -3.37
C PHE A 753 1.62 22.83 -2.69
N HIS A 754 1.57 23.96 -1.94
CA HIS A 754 0.37 24.43 -1.27
C HIS A 754 0.50 25.88 -0.85
N THR A 755 -0.62 26.55 -0.57
CA THR A 755 -0.67 27.88 0.03
C THR A 755 -0.38 27.76 1.53
N PRO A 756 0.71 28.36 2.06
CA PRO A 756 1.06 28.24 3.48
C PRO A 756 0.15 29.08 4.37
N SER A 757 0.25 28.91 5.68
CA SER A 757 -0.46 29.73 6.66
C SER A 757 0.29 31.02 6.94
N LYS A 758 -0.44 32.15 6.90
CA LYS A 758 -0.02 33.48 7.37
C LYS A 758 -0.36 33.68 8.84
N VAL A 759 -1.51 33.14 9.25
CA VAL A 759 -1.99 33.14 10.65
C VAL A 759 -2.35 31.72 11.02
N TYR A 760 -1.89 31.28 12.18
CA TYR A 760 -2.20 29.96 12.73
C TYR A 760 -3.36 30.05 13.74
N ALA A 761 -4.16 29.02 13.82
CA ALA A 761 -5.13 28.84 14.89
C ALA A 761 -4.43 28.81 16.26
N ASP A 762 -5.13 29.17 17.31
CA ASP A 762 -4.58 29.21 18.68
C ASP A 762 -5.29 28.14 19.55
N PHE A 763 -4.51 27.13 19.92
CA PHE A 763 -4.93 26.04 20.84
C PHE A 763 -4.14 26.06 22.14
N THR A 764 -3.44 27.14 22.46
CA THR A 764 -2.62 27.26 23.69
C THR A 764 -3.42 27.05 24.96
N GLN A 765 -4.74 27.36 24.96
CA GLN A 765 -5.63 27.10 26.09
C GLN A 765 -5.77 25.63 26.45
N LEU A 766 -5.44 24.70 25.55
CA LEU A 766 -5.40 23.26 25.88
C LEU A 766 -4.34 22.96 26.94
N ASN A 767 -3.27 23.74 27.05
CA ASN A 767 -2.25 23.55 28.08
C ASN A 767 -2.78 23.81 29.50
N GLU A 768 -3.85 24.60 29.61
CA GLU A 768 -4.55 24.94 30.86
C GLU A 768 -5.91 24.22 30.99
N LEU A 769 -6.15 23.19 30.14
CA LEU A 769 -7.39 22.43 30.16
C LEU A 769 -7.61 21.84 31.57
N PRO A 770 -8.75 22.09 32.20
CA PRO A 770 -9.03 21.59 33.54
C PRO A 770 -8.88 20.08 33.65
N LYS A 771 -8.27 19.61 34.71
CA LYS A 771 -8.11 18.17 34.97
C LYS A 771 -9.44 17.50 35.18
N THR A 772 -9.54 16.22 34.80
CA THR A 772 -10.75 15.41 34.96
C THR A 772 -10.39 13.99 35.39
N GLN A 773 -11.33 13.33 36.08
CA GLN A 773 -11.17 11.97 36.58
C GLN A 773 -11.78 10.96 35.60
N LEU A 774 -10.96 10.03 35.16
CA LEU A 774 -11.40 8.92 34.30
C LEU A 774 -11.53 7.63 35.12
N GLY A 775 -12.76 7.13 35.22
CA GLY A 775 -13.00 5.75 35.67
C GLY A 775 -12.69 4.78 34.53
N GLN A 776 -11.99 3.71 34.83
CA GLN A 776 -11.67 2.65 33.86
C GLN A 776 -11.81 1.26 34.47
N SER A 777 -12.32 0.34 33.66
CA SER A 777 -12.25 -1.08 33.95
C SER A 777 -12.01 -1.84 32.66
N HIS A 778 -11.28 -2.94 32.74
CA HIS A 778 -11.01 -3.76 31.55
C HIS A 778 -10.92 -5.22 31.91
N TYR A 779 -11.08 -6.05 30.88
CA TYR A 779 -10.82 -7.47 30.99
C TYR A 779 -10.25 -8.00 29.66
N PHE A 780 -9.38 -8.98 29.77
CA PHE A 780 -8.80 -9.69 28.64
C PHE A 780 -9.56 -11.00 28.41
N GLU A 781 -9.91 -11.27 27.16
CA GLU A 781 -10.49 -12.54 26.71
C GLU A 781 -9.49 -13.21 25.78
N GLN A 782 -9.19 -14.49 26.02
CA GLN A 782 -8.35 -15.27 25.12
C GLN A 782 -9.24 -16.13 24.24
N ASP A 783 -9.09 -15.99 22.92
CA ASP A 783 -9.73 -16.85 21.92
C ASP A 783 -8.64 -17.44 21.03
N SER A 784 -8.41 -18.76 21.18
CA SER A 784 -7.44 -19.59 20.43
C SER A 784 -6.06 -18.95 20.18
N GLU A 785 -5.90 -18.12 19.17
CA GLU A 785 -4.62 -17.49 18.78
C GLU A 785 -4.63 -15.97 18.99
N GLN A 786 -5.79 -15.36 19.29
CA GLN A 786 -5.94 -13.92 19.48
C GLN A 786 -6.33 -13.61 20.92
N GLN A 787 -5.87 -12.49 21.41
CA GLN A 787 -6.37 -11.87 22.65
C GLN A 787 -7.24 -10.68 22.29
N ASN A 788 -8.32 -10.54 23.03
CA ASN A 788 -9.21 -9.39 22.95
C ASN A 788 -9.14 -8.67 24.29
N ILE A 789 -9.17 -7.33 24.25
CA ILE A 789 -9.38 -6.49 25.41
C ILE A 789 -10.67 -5.69 25.23
N LYS A 790 -11.48 -5.62 26.29
CA LYS A 790 -12.60 -4.71 26.37
C LYS A 790 -12.36 -3.73 27.49
N VAL A 791 -12.43 -2.45 27.17
CA VAL A 791 -12.15 -1.34 28.09
C VAL A 791 -13.40 -0.49 28.23
N ALA A 792 -13.95 -0.43 29.44
CA ALA A 792 -15.01 0.50 29.78
C ALA A 792 -14.39 1.76 30.38
N LEU A 793 -14.66 2.90 29.78
CA LEU A 793 -14.23 4.23 30.20
C LEU A 793 -15.42 5.03 30.66
N LYS A 794 -15.26 5.81 31.73
CA LYS A 794 -16.26 6.77 32.21
C LYS A 794 -15.59 8.06 32.64
N ASN A 795 -16.01 9.17 32.07
CA ASN A 795 -15.57 10.46 32.54
C ASN A 795 -16.39 10.82 33.81
N ASN A 796 -15.78 10.67 34.99
CA ASN A 796 -16.40 10.95 36.27
C ASN A 796 -16.28 12.41 36.72
N GLY A 797 -15.50 13.24 36.00
CA GLY A 797 -15.30 14.64 36.29
C GLY A 797 -16.26 15.55 35.56
N ASP A 798 -16.17 16.83 35.86
CA ASP A 798 -17.03 17.90 35.32
C ASP A 798 -16.49 18.51 34.02
N HIS A 799 -15.31 18.06 33.56
CA HIS A 799 -14.65 18.58 32.37
C HIS A 799 -14.47 17.49 31.30
N ILE A 800 -14.41 17.89 30.03
CA ILE A 800 -14.15 17.00 28.90
C ILE A 800 -12.81 16.30 29.12
N ALA A 801 -12.80 14.96 29.02
CA ALA A 801 -11.58 14.17 28.94
C ALA A 801 -11.11 14.17 27.49
N PHE A 802 -9.94 14.76 27.22
CA PHE A 802 -9.46 15.09 25.89
C PHE A 802 -8.33 14.17 25.43
N LEU A 803 -8.43 13.65 24.20
CA LEU A 803 -7.46 12.79 23.52
C LEU A 803 -6.96 11.64 24.40
N ILE A 804 -7.88 10.79 24.83
CA ILE A 804 -7.58 9.58 25.60
C ILE A 804 -6.92 8.57 24.68
N ASN A 805 -5.69 8.15 24.98
CA ASN A 805 -4.90 7.17 24.25
C ASN A 805 -4.82 5.87 25.05
N LEU A 806 -5.24 4.77 24.43
CA LEU A 806 -5.22 3.42 24.98
C LEU A 806 -4.05 2.64 24.41
N LYS A 807 -3.29 2.01 25.27
CA LYS A 807 -2.12 1.22 24.91
C LYS A 807 -2.16 -0.13 25.63
N VAL A 808 -1.77 -1.19 24.94
CA VAL A 808 -1.50 -2.49 25.57
C VAL A 808 -0.01 -2.72 25.57
N VAL A 809 0.54 -3.05 26.71
CA VAL A 809 1.96 -3.33 26.88
C VAL A 809 2.18 -4.74 27.42
N ASP A 810 3.30 -5.33 27.07
CA ASP A 810 3.78 -6.53 27.77
C ASP A 810 4.26 -6.14 29.18
N LYS A 811 3.71 -6.74 30.21
CA LYS A 811 3.97 -6.39 31.61
C LYS A 811 5.42 -6.63 32.04
N LYS A 812 6.12 -7.56 31.39
CA LYS A 812 7.50 -7.89 31.73
C LYS A 812 8.50 -6.92 31.14
N THR A 813 8.30 -6.58 29.84
CA THR A 813 9.23 -5.75 29.10
C THR A 813 8.83 -4.27 29.12
N GLY A 814 7.54 -3.96 29.34
CA GLY A 814 6.97 -2.63 29.21
C GLY A 814 6.80 -2.17 27.77
N GLU A 815 7.11 -3.02 26.80
CA GLU A 815 6.99 -2.71 25.38
C GLU A 815 5.54 -2.80 24.89
N LEU A 816 5.19 -2.01 23.87
CA LEU A 816 3.88 -2.07 23.22
C LEU A 816 3.66 -3.44 22.58
N VAL A 817 2.46 -3.96 22.72
CA VAL A 817 2.00 -5.16 22.00
C VAL A 817 1.46 -4.72 20.65
N LEU A 818 2.18 -5.04 19.58
CA LEU A 818 1.89 -4.63 18.21
C LEU A 818 1.98 -5.85 17.26
N PRO A 819 1.20 -5.88 16.16
CA PRO A 819 0.12 -4.94 15.83
C PRO A 819 -1.08 -5.08 16.76
N ILE A 820 -1.79 -3.96 16.98
CA ILE A 820 -3.03 -3.89 17.77
C ILE A 820 -4.13 -3.20 16.98
N PHE A 821 -5.36 -3.72 17.08
CA PHE A 821 -6.51 -3.27 16.30
C PHE A 821 -7.58 -2.72 17.24
N TRP A 822 -7.40 -1.47 17.71
CA TRP A 822 -8.41 -0.77 18.50
C TRP A 822 -9.58 -0.31 17.64
N GLU A 823 -10.80 -0.56 18.05
CA GLU A 823 -12.00 -0.04 17.37
C GLU A 823 -12.01 1.50 17.29
N ASP A 824 -11.50 2.16 18.31
CA ASP A 824 -11.34 3.61 18.41
C ASP A 824 -10.18 3.93 19.36
N ASN A 825 -9.51 5.07 19.16
CA ASN A 825 -8.48 5.56 20.06
C ASN A 825 -8.30 7.08 19.89
N PHE A 826 -7.51 7.73 20.74
CA PHE A 826 -7.43 9.19 20.82
C PHE A 826 -8.82 9.80 20.96
N ILE A 827 -9.64 9.20 21.83
CA ILE A 827 -11.05 9.52 22.01
C ILE A 827 -11.26 10.67 22.99
N ASN A 828 -12.45 11.28 22.91
CA ASN A 828 -12.87 12.36 23.80
C ASN A 828 -14.18 11.96 24.48
N LEU A 829 -14.29 12.23 25.79
CA LEU A 829 -15.48 11.93 26.57
C LEU A 829 -16.01 13.19 27.23
N LEU A 830 -17.30 13.46 27.02
CA LEU A 830 -18.01 14.53 27.72
C LEU A 830 -18.18 14.20 29.21
N PRO A 831 -18.43 15.18 30.10
CA PRO A 831 -18.74 14.91 31.49
C PRO A 831 -19.86 13.89 31.65
N GLY A 832 -19.59 12.85 32.44
CA GLY A 832 -20.54 11.76 32.70
C GLY A 832 -20.67 10.72 31.56
N GLU A 833 -20.02 10.92 30.42
CA GLU A 833 -20.07 9.98 29.29
C GLU A 833 -19.33 8.67 29.60
N GLU A 834 -19.96 7.58 29.18
CA GLU A 834 -19.40 6.23 29.23
C GLU A 834 -19.16 5.73 27.82
N ARG A 835 -18.04 5.00 27.61
CA ARG A 835 -17.72 4.37 26.33
C ARG A 835 -17.02 3.04 26.54
N MET A 836 -17.49 2.04 25.78
CA MET A 836 -16.78 0.76 25.61
C MET A 836 -15.90 0.83 24.37
N VAL A 837 -14.65 0.39 24.50
CA VAL A 837 -13.69 0.30 23.38
C VAL A 837 -13.04 -1.06 23.43
N CYS A 838 -12.99 -1.74 22.27
CA CYS A 838 -12.39 -3.04 22.16
C CYS A 838 -11.14 -2.99 21.29
N ALA A 839 -10.21 -3.92 21.55
CA ALA A 839 -9.11 -4.20 20.63
C ALA A 839 -8.85 -5.70 20.54
N ASN A 840 -8.24 -6.11 19.43
CA ASN A 840 -7.66 -7.43 19.27
C ASN A 840 -6.17 -7.33 18.90
N PHE A 841 -5.40 -8.33 19.31
CA PHE A 841 -3.95 -8.42 19.08
C PHE A 841 -3.47 -9.88 19.20
N LYS A 842 -2.30 -10.20 18.68
CA LYS A 842 -1.65 -11.50 18.92
C LYS A 842 -1.05 -11.51 20.32
N GLY A 843 -1.33 -12.57 21.06
CA GLY A 843 -1.15 -12.60 22.49
C GLY A 843 0.27 -12.57 23.03
N THR A 844 0.44 -11.84 24.12
CA THR A 844 1.46 -12.08 25.15
C THR A 844 0.80 -12.70 26.37
N SER A 845 1.55 -13.47 27.16
CA SER A 845 0.99 -14.13 28.36
C SER A 845 0.62 -13.17 29.50
N GLU A 846 1.09 -11.94 29.47
CA GLU A 846 0.91 -10.95 30.52
C GLU A 846 0.74 -9.53 29.94
N ALA A 847 -0.44 -9.26 29.34
CA ALA A 847 -0.77 -7.95 28.82
C ALA A 847 -1.28 -7.01 29.93
N GLU A 848 -0.97 -5.72 29.83
CA GLU A 848 -1.42 -4.66 30.73
C GLU A 848 -1.96 -3.49 29.91
N LEU A 849 -3.10 -2.92 30.33
CA LEU A 849 -3.65 -1.70 29.76
C LEU A 849 -2.98 -0.47 30.38
N LYS A 850 -2.51 0.44 29.53
CA LYS A 850 -2.17 1.81 29.91
C LYS A 850 -3.15 2.78 29.29
N VAL A 851 -3.55 3.78 30.06
CA VAL A 851 -4.45 4.82 29.63
C VAL A 851 -3.82 6.18 29.89
N GLU A 852 -3.67 6.96 28.84
CA GLU A 852 -3.10 8.31 28.87
C GLU A 852 -4.14 9.29 28.32
N GLY A 853 -4.00 10.57 28.60
CA GLY A 853 -4.85 11.60 28.05
C GLY A 853 -4.32 12.99 28.34
N TRP A 854 -4.81 13.98 27.61
CA TRP A 854 -4.28 15.34 27.69
C TRP A 854 -4.41 15.94 29.09
N ASN A 855 -5.57 15.75 29.72
CA ASN A 855 -5.93 16.38 31.01
C ASN A 855 -6.41 15.37 32.07
N LEU A 856 -6.02 14.11 31.98
CA LEU A 856 -6.33 13.12 33.01
C LEU A 856 -5.51 13.36 34.29
N GLU A 857 -6.12 13.06 35.49
CA GLU A 857 -5.46 13.09 36.78
C GLU A 857 -4.63 11.80 37.04
#